data_fcfc70783463464b37dcfc6d6f4f847b
#
_entry.id   fcfc70783463464b37dcfc6d6f4f847b
#
_cell.length_a   1.000
_cell.length_b   1.000
_cell.length_c   1.000
_cell.angle_alpha   90.00
_cell.angle_beta   90.00
_cell.angle_gamma   90.00
#
_symmetry.space_group_name_H-M   'P 1'
#
loop_
_entity.id
_entity.type
_entity.pdbx_description
1 polymer ?
#
loop_
_entity_poly.entity_id
_entity_poly.type
_entity_poly.pdbx_seq_one_letter_code
_entity_poly.pdbx_strand_id
1 'polypeptide(L)'
;MTTPTPSAAAPAMPAAVIQRDGQRAVFDACRIRSAIARAGAATGEFGDTQAALLADEACRVLAYRWPGGAPHIEQIQDVVEQTLVAARHMATARAYMAYRQRRATLRADAQTLVDVQSSINEYLTRADWRVNANANQGYSLGGLILNVAGKVTANYWLSHVYAPEIGQAHREGDIHIHDLDMLSGYCAGWSLRTLLTEGLNGVPGKVEAAPPKHMSSAVGQIVNFLGTLQNEWAGAQAFSSFDTYMAPFVRKDGMDYAAVRQCMQEMIYNLNVPSRWGTQTPFTNLTFDWVCPEDLREQVPVIGGEEMPFAYGDLQAEMDLINRAYIDVMTTGDAKGRVFTFPIPTYNITPDFPWESENAGRLFAMTAKYGLPYFQNFINSELKPNMVRSMCCRLQLDLRELLKRGNGLFGSAEQTGSVGVVTVNCARLGYLHAGDEAALLDALGRLLELGSQSLEVKRKLIQRLMDQGLFPYTRRYLGMLRNHFSTLGVNGINEMVRNFTRGEQDITTAWGHAFALRLLDFVRKRITGFQERTGHLYNLEASPAEGATYRFAKEDLKRWPDILHAGTPGKPYYTNSSQLPVGFTDDPFEALARQEDLQTKYTGGTVLHLYMGERISDAAACRELVRRALTRFRLPYITVTPTFSVCPVHGYLAGEHPYCPLCDAEKLAAKRQAIERQQQARAA
;
A
#
# COMPACT_ATOMS: atom_id res chain seq x y z
N MET A 1 57.09 2.79 -62.52
CA MET A 1 55.84 1.99 -62.49
C MET A 1 55.26 2.05 -61.06
N THR A 2 54.35 2.98 -60.86
CA THR A 2 53.62 3.14 -59.55
C THR A 2 52.36 2.31 -59.65
N THR A 3 52.29 1.29 -58.83
CA THR A 3 51.06 0.47 -58.66
C THR A 3 49.95 1.34 -58.09
N PRO A 4 48.71 1.29 -58.61
CA PRO A 4 47.59 2.01 -58.03
C PRO A 4 47.13 1.31 -56.74
N THR A 5 46.99 2.10 -55.67
CA THR A 5 46.39 1.69 -54.41
C THR A 5 44.97 1.23 -54.68
N PRO A 6 44.47 0.10 -54.11
CA PRO A 6 43.10 -0.33 -54.32
C PRO A 6 42.14 0.67 -53.67
N SER A 7 41.23 1.19 -54.47
CA SER A 7 40.08 1.98 -54.03
C SER A 7 39.30 1.19 -52.96
N ALA A 8 39.19 1.73 -51.76
CA ALA A 8 38.36 1.13 -50.73
C ALA A 8 36.90 1.02 -51.25
N ALA A 9 36.42 -0.20 -51.34
CA ALA A 9 35.02 -0.45 -51.72
C ALA A 9 34.08 0.30 -50.79
N ALA A 10 33.07 0.97 -51.33
CA ALA A 10 32.06 1.66 -50.54
C ALA A 10 31.40 0.67 -49.52
N PRO A 11 31.23 1.06 -48.27
CA PRO A 11 30.65 0.16 -47.27
C PRO A 11 29.26 -0.31 -47.71
N ALA A 12 28.99 -1.60 -47.54
CA ALA A 12 27.73 -2.22 -47.94
C ALA A 12 26.58 -1.68 -47.09
N MET A 13 25.44 -1.38 -47.71
CA MET A 13 24.21 -0.98 -46.99
C MET A 13 23.78 -2.06 -46.03
N PRO A 14 23.04 -1.72 -44.91
CA PRO A 14 22.42 -2.72 -44.04
C PRO A 14 21.56 -3.69 -44.85
N ALA A 15 21.70 -4.99 -44.59
CA ALA A 15 20.93 -6.01 -45.31
C ALA A 15 19.48 -6.11 -44.78
N ALA A 16 19.27 -5.81 -43.52
CA ALA A 16 17.98 -5.92 -42.86
C ALA A 16 17.81 -4.82 -41.79
N VAL A 17 16.61 -4.67 -41.29
CA VAL A 17 16.27 -3.84 -40.14
C VAL A 17 15.56 -4.70 -39.08
N ILE A 18 15.96 -4.56 -37.83
CA ILE A 18 15.22 -5.15 -36.71
C ILE A 18 14.07 -4.20 -36.37
N GLN A 19 12.84 -4.67 -36.52
CA GLN A 19 11.64 -3.93 -36.15
C GLN A 19 11.46 -3.91 -34.64
N ARG A 20 10.53 -3.10 -34.12
CA ARG A 20 10.25 -2.95 -32.68
C ARG A 20 9.72 -4.22 -32.01
N ASP A 21 9.09 -5.11 -32.77
CA ASP A 21 8.63 -6.43 -32.34
C ASP A 21 9.71 -7.52 -32.42
N GLY A 22 10.95 -7.14 -32.73
CA GLY A 22 12.09 -8.05 -32.89
C GLY A 22 12.16 -8.77 -34.24
N GLN A 23 11.16 -8.61 -35.12
CA GLN A 23 11.18 -9.24 -36.44
C GLN A 23 12.21 -8.56 -37.37
N ARG A 24 12.78 -9.36 -38.26
CA ARG A 24 13.69 -8.84 -39.29
C ARG A 24 12.91 -8.54 -40.58
N ALA A 25 13.12 -7.34 -41.13
CA ALA A 25 12.61 -6.94 -42.43
C ALA A 25 13.76 -6.49 -43.34
N VAL A 26 13.53 -6.51 -44.65
CA VAL A 26 14.53 -6.01 -45.62
C VAL A 26 14.72 -4.51 -45.39
N PHE A 27 15.98 -4.04 -45.45
CA PHE A 27 16.30 -2.61 -45.37
C PHE A 27 15.79 -1.88 -46.61
N ASP A 28 15.08 -0.76 -46.43
CA ASP A 28 14.51 0.02 -47.52
C ASP A 28 14.81 1.52 -47.32
N ALA A 29 15.78 2.02 -48.09
CA ALA A 29 16.19 3.43 -48.09
C ALA A 29 15.08 4.40 -48.50
N CYS A 30 14.09 3.96 -49.30
CA CYS A 30 12.97 4.80 -49.74
C CYS A 30 12.11 5.23 -48.55
N ARG A 31 12.01 4.42 -47.49
CA ARG A 31 11.31 4.77 -46.27
C ARG A 31 11.95 5.93 -45.53
N ILE A 32 13.27 6.00 -45.50
CA ILE A 32 14.04 7.10 -44.89
C ILE A 32 13.80 8.38 -45.71
N ARG A 33 13.92 8.31 -47.02
CA ARG A 33 13.64 9.45 -47.92
C ARG A 33 12.22 9.98 -47.77
N SER A 34 11.22 9.11 -47.77
CA SER A 34 9.81 9.49 -47.59
C SER A 34 9.57 10.13 -46.22
N ALA A 35 10.24 9.67 -45.17
CA ALA A 35 10.07 10.26 -43.84
C ALA A 35 10.67 11.67 -43.74
N ILE A 36 11.88 11.85 -44.30
CA ILE A 36 12.55 13.17 -44.35
C ILE A 36 11.76 14.15 -45.22
N ALA A 37 11.30 13.70 -46.40
CA ALA A 37 10.52 14.55 -47.32
C ALA A 37 9.22 15.07 -46.68
N ARG A 38 8.49 14.19 -45.98
CA ARG A 38 7.26 14.60 -45.27
C ARG A 38 7.57 15.59 -44.13
N ALA A 39 8.66 15.41 -43.40
CA ALA A 39 9.05 16.33 -42.34
C ALA A 39 9.48 17.69 -42.89
N GLY A 40 10.27 17.73 -43.99
CA GLY A 40 10.68 18.95 -44.69
C GLY A 40 9.49 19.71 -45.28
N ALA A 41 8.56 19.01 -45.91
CA ALA A 41 7.33 19.60 -46.47
C ALA A 41 6.43 20.18 -45.36
N ALA A 42 6.33 19.52 -44.20
CA ALA A 42 5.52 19.98 -43.07
C ALA A 42 6.08 21.27 -42.42
N THR A 43 7.35 21.55 -42.55
CA THR A 43 8.02 22.73 -42.01
C THR A 43 8.30 23.81 -43.05
N GLY A 44 8.21 23.44 -44.35
CA GLY A 44 8.57 24.33 -45.46
C GLY A 44 10.07 24.63 -45.59
N GLU A 45 10.94 23.93 -44.80
CA GLU A 45 12.39 24.22 -44.85
C GLU A 45 13.04 23.74 -46.15
N PHE A 46 12.60 22.65 -46.75
CA PHE A 46 13.14 22.10 -48.00
C PHE A 46 12.13 21.19 -48.74
N GLY A 47 12.36 20.98 -50.03
CA GLY A 47 11.60 20.08 -50.87
C GLY A 47 12.29 18.73 -51.15
N ASP A 48 11.73 17.97 -52.09
CA ASP A 48 12.13 16.57 -52.38
C ASP A 48 13.59 16.37 -52.80
N THR A 49 14.18 17.34 -53.49
CA THR A 49 15.59 17.27 -53.88
C THR A 49 16.55 17.27 -52.69
N GLN A 50 16.28 18.17 -51.75
CA GLN A 50 17.08 18.23 -50.51
C GLN A 50 16.82 17.02 -49.59
N ALA A 51 15.55 16.56 -49.54
CA ALA A 51 15.21 15.35 -48.80
C ALA A 51 15.92 14.11 -49.32
N ALA A 52 16.14 14.00 -50.66
CA ALA A 52 16.94 12.91 -51.23
C ALA A 52 18.42 12.97 -50.81
N LEU A 53 19.04 14.15 -50.85
CA LEU A 53 20.43 14.34 -50.42
C LEU A 53 20.62 13.99 -48.92
N LEU A 54 19.70 14.39 -48.07
CA LEU A 54 19.74 14.09 -46.64
C LEU A 54 19.51 12.60 -46.37
N ALA A 55 18.63 11.96 -47.14
CA ALA A 55 18.41 10.51 -47.04
C ALA A 55 19.66 9.72 -47.48
N ASP A 56 20.34 10.14 -48.55
CA ASP A 56 21.57 9.54 -49.00
C ASP A 56 22.68 9.69 -47.97
N GLU A 57 22.75 10.84 -47.28
CA GLU A 57 23.72 11.04 -46.20
C GLU A 57 23.40 10.15 -44.99
N ALA A 58 22.15 10.06 -44.56
CA ALA A 58 21.72 9.14 -43.50
C ALA A 58 22.05 7.67 -43.85
N CYS A 59 21.83 7.28 -45.12
CA CYS A 59 22.19 5.95 -45.63
C CYS A 59 23.71 5.69 -45.64
N ARG A 60 24.52 6.68 -45.96
CA ARG A 60 25.99 6.56 -45.84
C ARG A 60 26.43 6.33 -44.39
N VAL A 61 25.89 7.06 -43.45
CA VAL A 61 26.16 6.87 -42.04
C VAL A 61 25.72 5.47 -41.56
N LEU A 62 24.55 5.00 -42.00
CA LEU A 62 24.06 3.65 -41.69
C LEU A 62 24.95 2.57 -42.26
N ALA A 63 25.40 2.69 -43.54
CA ALA A 63 26.33 1.77 -44.19
C ALA A 63 27.66 1.71 -43.47
N TYR A 64 28.16 2.84 -42.98
CA TYR A 64 29.41 2.90 -42.23
C TYR A 64 29.27 2.26 -40.83
N ARG A 65 28.18 2.52 -40.12
CA ARG A 65 27.98 1.98 -38.76
C ARG A 65 27.58 0.50 -38.74
N TRP A 66 26.83 0.03 -39.73
CA TRP A 66 26.29 -1.34 -39.82
C TRP A 66 26.51 -1.94 -41.23
N PRO A 67 27.75 -2.14 -41.69
CA PRO A 67 28.03 -2.65 -43.03
C PRO A 67 27.45 -4.07 -43.20
N GLY A 68 26.45 -4.25 -44.06
CA GLY A 68 25.75 -5.54 -44.26
C GLY A 68 24.96 -6.06 -43.02
N GLY A 69 24.89 -5.29 -41.97
CA GLY A 69 24.25 -5.65 -40.70
C GLY A 69 22.71 -5.43 -40.67
N ALA A 70 22.15 -5.51 -39.47
CA ALA A 70 20.72 -5.30 -39.21
C ALA A 70 20.54 -4.33 -38.04
N PRO A 71 20.59 -2.99 -38.24
CA PRO A 71 20.32 -2.04 -37.18
C PRO A 71 18.86 -2.11 -36.71
N HIS A 72 18.62 -1.76 -35.44
CA HIS A 72 17.28 -1.58 -34.92
C HIS A 72 16.62 -0.32 -35.49
N ILE A 73 15.33 -0.34 -35.73
CA ILE A 73 14.57 0.81 -36.32
C ILE A 73 14.79 2.12 -35.55
N GLU A 74 14.97 2.07 -34.23
CA GLU A 74 15.24 3.27 -33.43
C GLU A 74 16.64 3.85 -33.75
N GLN A 75 17.65 3.01 -33.97
CA GLN A 75 18.97 3.44 -34.37
C GLN A 75 18.99 4.13 -35.73
N ILE A 76 18.13 3.64 -36.66
CA ILE A 76 17.93 4.30 -37.97
C ILE A 76 17.32 5.69 -37.76
N GLN A 77 16.32 5.81 -36.90
CA GLN A 77 15.69 7.10 -36.60
C GLN A 77 16.65 8.08 -35.94
N ASP A 78 17.49 7.60 -35.02
CA ASP A 78 18.55 8.41 -34.40
C ASP A 78 19.54 8.97 -35.43
N VAL A 79 19.96 8.16 -36.42
CA VAL A 79 20.81 8.63 -37.52
C VAL A 79 20.10 9.69 -38.35
N VAL A 80 18.81 9.52 -38.65
CA VAL A 80 18.04 10.54 -39.40
C VAL A 80 17.96 11.86 -38.62
N GLU A 81 17.70 11.82 -37.31
CA GLU A 81 17.70 13.01 -36.46
C GLU A 81 19.07 13.70 -36.46
N GLN A 82 20.13 12.92 -36.25
CA GLN A 82 21.52 13.45 -36.31
C GLN A 82 21.87 14.09 -37.65
N THR A 83 21.40 13.50 -38.76
CA THR A 83 21.66 14.03 -40.11
C THR A 83 20.93 15.37 -40.31
N LEU A 84 19.67 15.48 -39.87
CA LEU A 84 18.88 16.73 -39.94
C LEU A 84 19.51 17.84 -39.11
N VAL A 85 19.98 17.53 -37.89
CA VAL A 85 20.67 18.48 -37.00
C VAL A 85 22.00 18.90 -37.58
N ALA A 86 22.80 17.97 -38.08
CA ALA A 86 24.13 18.25 -38.71
C ALA A 86 23.99 19.11 -39.96
N ALA A 87 22.96 18.92 -40.75
CA ALA A 87 22.60 19.73 -41.91
C ALA A 87 21.95 21.09 -41.54
N ARG A 88 21.81 21.42 -40.26
CA ARG A 88 21.20 22.65 -39.70
C ARG A 88 19.72 22.88 -40.05
N HIS A 89 18.97 21.82 -40.42
CA HIS A 89 17.54 21.88 -40.65
C HIS A 89 16.81 21.73 -39.31
N MET A 90 16.90 22.76 -38.47
CA MET A 90 16.46 22.69 -37.08
C MET A 90 14.92 22.61 -36.89
N ALA A 91 14.15 23.29 -37.74
CA ALA A 91 12.69 23.21 -37.67
C ALA A 91 12.22 21.80 -38.08
N THR A 92 12.80 21.23 -39.14
CA THR A 92 12.50 19.85 -39.58
C THR A 92 12.96 18.82 -38.56
N ALA A 93 14.12 18.96 -37.94
CA ALA A 93 14.61 18.07 -36.91
C ALA A 93 13.64 18.05 -35.72
N ARG A 94 13.20 19.23 -35.24
CA ARG A 94 12.20 19.32 -34.14
C ARG A 94 10.86 18.68 -34.54
N ALA A 95 10.38 18.94 -35.75
CA ALA A 95 9.12 18.35 -36.23
C ALA A 95 9.22 16.82 -36.34
N TYR A 96 10.36 16.30 -36.81
CA TYR A 96 10.62 14.87 -36.91
C TYR A 96 10.66 14.20 -35.51
N MET A 97 11.38 14.78 -34.55
CA MET A 97 11.43 14.30 -33.15
C MET A 97 10.04 14.34 -32.51
N ALA A 98 9.30 15.43 -32.67
CA ALA A 98 7.94 15.56 -32.15
C ALA A 98 6.97 14.52 -32.76
N TYR A 99 7.08 14.27 -34.07
CA TYR A 99 6.31 13.22 -34.74
C TYR A 99 6.67 11.82 -34.24
N ARG A 100 7.96 11.53 -34.07
CA ARG A 100 8.46 10.27 -33.50
C ARG A 100 7.90 10.07 -32.09
N GLN A 101 7.98 11.09 -31.23
CA GLN A 101 7.44 11.07 -29.88
C GLN A 101 5.91 10.83 -29.89
N ARG A 102 5.18 11.55 -30.70
CA ARG A 102 3.72 11.37 -30.82
C ARG A 102 3.37 9.95 -31.28
N ARG A 103 4.12 9.39 -32.24
CA ARG A 103 3.94 8.00 -32.69
C ARG A 103 4.31 6.98 -31.61
N ALA A 104 5.33 7.26 -30.78
CA ALA A 104 5.66 6.41 -29.64
C ALA A 104 4.53 6.41 -28.61
N THR A 105 3.94 7.58 -28.30
CA THR A 105 2.78 7.71 -27.42
C THR A 105 1.58 6.93 -27.96
N LEU A 106 1.21 7.11 -29.25
CA LEU A 106 0.11 6.36 -29.88
C LEU A 106 0.33 4.84 -29.89
N ARG A 107 1.57 4.37 -29.97
CA ARG A 107 1.88 2.94 -29.86
C ARG A 107 1.78 2.44 -28.42
N ALA A 108 2.20 3.25 -27.44
CA ALA A 108 2.02 2.94 -26.03
C ALA A 108 0.53 2.83 -25.67
N ASP A 109 -0.30 3.73 -26.20
CA ASP A 109 -1.75 3.68 -26.05
C ASP A 109 -2.36 2.41 -26.71
N ALA A 110 -1.87 2.02 -27.89
CA ALA A 110 -2.28 0.78 -28.54
C ALA A 110 -1.84 -0.48 -27.76
N GLN A 111 -0.66 -0.48 -27.14
CA GLN A 111 -0.24 -1.54 -26.22
C GLN A 111 -1.12 -1.60 -24.97
N THR A 112 -1.56 -0.46 -24.46
CA THR A 112 -2.51 -0.41 -23.33
C THR A 112 -3.82 -1.12 -23.65
N LEU A 113 -4.36 -0.98 -24.87
CA LEU A 113 -5.57 -1.67 -25.33
C LEU A 113 -5.39 -3.20 -25.41
N VAL A 114 -4.24 -3.68 -25.83
CA VAL A 114 -3.89 -5.12 -25.85
C VAL A 114 -3.81 -5.67 -24.42
N ASP A 115 -3.21 -4.91 -23.49
CA ASP A 115 -3.11 -5.27 -22.09
C ASP A 115 -4.47 -5.37 -21.39
N VAL A 116 -5.46 -4.58 -21.80
CA VAL A 116 -6.82 -4.65 -21.23
C VAL A 116 -7.48 -6.00 -21.50
N GLN A 117 -7.35 -6.55 -22.72
CA GLN A 117 -7.90 -7.87 -23.04
C GLN A 117 -7.23 -8.98 -22.21
N SER A 118 -5.92 -8.96 -22.12
CA SER A 118 -5.16 -9.89 -21.28
C SER A 118 -5.58 -9.75 -19.81
N SER A 119 -5.75 -8.53 -19.31
CA SER A 119 -6.15 -8.24 -17.95
C SER A 119 -7.53 -8.78 -17.59
N ILE A 120 -8.49 -8.68 -18.50
CA ILE A 120 -9.84 -9.25 -18.33
C ILE A 120 -9.73 -10.77 -18.23
N ASN A 121 -9.00 -11.42 -19.14
CA ASN A 121 -8.85 -12.88 -19.16
C ASN A 121 -8.12 -13.39 -17.90
N GLU A 122 -7.06 -12.71 -17.47
CA GLU A 122 -6.33 -13.06 -16.24
C GLU A 122 -7.23 -12.96 -14.99
N TYR A 123 -8.10 -11.95 -14.93
CA TYR A 123 -9.06 -11.84 -13.84
C TYR A 123 -10.10 -12.96 -13.88
N LEU A 124 -10.69 -13.22 -15.05
CA LEU A 124 -11.72 -14.26 -15.22
C LEU A 124 -11.19 -15.66 -14.90
N THR A 125 -9.93 -15.93 -15.25
CA THR A 125 -9.27 -17.22 -14.94
C THR A 125 -8.66 -17.27 -13.53
N ARG A 126 -8.78 -16.16 -12.74
CA ARG A 126 -8.16 -15.99 -11.43
C ARG A 126 -6.64 -16.15 -11.44
N ALA A 127 -6.02 -15.95 -12.58
CA ALA A 127 -4.56 -16.00 -12.74
C ALA A 127 -3.85 -14.77 -12.15
N ASP A 128 -4.54 -13.63 -12.05
CA ASP A 128 -4.03 -12.42 -11.43
C ASP A 128 -4.05 -12.58 -9.88
N TRP A 129 -2.87 -12.58 -9.27
CA TRP A 129 -2.71 -12.68 -7.82
C TRP A 129 -3.42 -11.57 -7.02
N ARG A 130 -3.65 -10.41 -7.66
CA ARG A 130 -4.33 -9.26 -7.04
C ARG A 130 -5.80 -9.53 -6.72
N VAL A 131 -6.43 -10.50 -7.39
CA VAL A 131 -7.84 -10.87 -7.17
C VAL A 131 -8.12 -11.24 -5.71
N ASN A 132 -7.11 -11.77 -5.01
CA ASN A 132 -7.22 -12.18 -3.61
C ASN A 132 -6.17 -11.49 -2.71
N ALA A 133 -5.58 -10.37 -3.16
CA ALA A 133 -4.49 -9.73 -2.46
C ALA A 133 -4.93 -9.01 -1.17
N ASN A 134 -6.16 -8.54 -1.10
CA ASN A 134 -6.69 -7.79 0.03
C ASN A 134 -8.00 -8.39 0.53
N ALA A 135 -8.18 -8.39 1.85
CA ALA A 135 -9.38 -8.95 2.50
C ALA A 135 -10.68 -8.22 2.13
N ASN A 136 -10.61 -6.96 1.66
CA ASN A 136 -11.75 -6.15 1.25
C ASN A 136 -12.14 -6.34 -0.22
N GLN A 137 -11.39 -7.13 -1.00
CA GLN A 137 -11.66 -7.38 -2.42
C GLN A 137 -12.07 -8.84 -2.64
N GLY A 138 -13.11 -9.03 -3.46
CA GLY A 138 -13.59 -10.37 -3.83
C GLY A 138 -13.73 -10.53 -5.34
N TYR A 139 -13.73 -11.78 -5.81
CA TYR A 139 -14.03 -12.10 -7.20
C TYR A 139 -15.47 -11.75 -7.54
N SER A 140 -15.69 -10.67 -8.29
CA SER A 140 -16.99 -10.09 -8.59
C SER A 140 -16.93 -9.23 -9.86
N LEU A 141 -18.08 -8.88 -10.43
CA LEU A 141 -18.16 -7.94 -11.56
C LEU A 141 -17.56 -6.59 -11.21
N GLY A 142 -17.87 -6.05 -10.03
CA GLY A 142 -17.29 -4.78 -9.58
C GLY A 142 -15.77 -4.88 -9.39
N GLY A 143 -15.28 -6.00 -8.85
CA GLY A 143 -13.85 -6.28 -8.75
C GLY A 143 -13.16 -6.35 -10.12
N LEU A 144 -13.81 -6.92 -11.15
CA LEU A 144 -13.31 -6.89 -12.52
C LEU A 144 -13.16 -5.47 -13.05
N ILE A 145 -14.18 -4.64 -12.87
CA ILE A 145 -14.17 -3.23 -13.31
C ILE A 145 -13.01 -2.48 -12.64
N LEU A 146 -12.86 -2.64 -11.32
CA LEU A 146 -11.76 -2.01 -10.57
C LEU A 146 -10.38 -2.51 -11.02
N ASN A 147 -10.23 -3.81 -11.26
CA ASN A 147 -8.96 -4.38 -11.72
C ASN A 147 -8.55 -3.81 -13.07
N VAL A 148 -9.47 -3.74 -14.03
CA VAL A 148 -9.20 -3.17 -15.36
C VAL A 148 -8.93 -1.68 -15.27
N ALA A 149 -9.77 -0.92 -14.57
CA ALA A 149 -9.58 0.52 -14.35
C ALA A 149 -8.24 0.80 -13.65
N GLY A 150 -7.91 0.00 -12.63
CA GLY A 150 -6.67 0.12 -11.87
C GLY A 150 -5.43 -0.12 -12.72
N LYS A 151 -5.43 -1.13 -13.60
CA LYS A 151 -4.30 -1.37 -14.53
C LYS A 151 -4.10 -0.21 -15.51
N VAL A 152 -5.18 0.36 -16.03
CA VAL A 152 -5.13 1.55 -16.91
C VAL A 152 -4.58 2.75 -16.15
N THR A 153 -5.08 3.00 -14.93
CA THR A 153 -4.61 4.09 -14.07
C THR A 153 -3.14 3.94 -13.69
N ALA A 154 -2.70 2.73 -13.35
CA ALA A 154 -1.29 2.44 -13.03
C ALA A 154 -0.37 2.72 -14.23
N ASN A 155 -0.80 2.33 -15.44
CA ASN A 155 -0.05 2.65 -16.66
C ASN A 155 0.02 4.17 -16.91
N TYR A 156 -1.06 4.90 -16.63
CA TYR A 156 -1.07 6.37 -16.73
C TYR A 156 -0.06 7.00 -15.76
N TRP A 157 -0.02 6.58 -14.49
CA TRP A 157 0.97 7.02 -13.53
C TRP A 157 2.41 6.80 -14.05
N LEU A 158 2.71 5.56 -14.46
CA LEU A 158 4.07 5.14 -14.77
C LEU A 158 4.58 5.65 -16.13
N SER A 159 3.70 6.05 -17.03
CA SER A 159 4.06 6.45 -18.41
C SER A 159 3.85 7.94 -18.70
N HIS A 160 2.97 8.62 -17.94
CA HIS A 160 2.59 10.01 -18.22
C HIS A 160 2.77 10.96 -17.04
N VAL A 161 2.69 10.47 -15.80
CA VAL A 161 2.80 11.32 -14.60
C VAL A 161 4.21 11.34 -14.07
N TYR A 162 4.83 10.18 -13.91
CA TYR A 162 6.19 10.06 -13.39
C TYR A 162 7.24 10.24 -14.48
N ALA A 163 8.43 10.70 -14.09
CA ALA A 163 9.60 10.68 -14.96
C ALA A 163 9.93 9.24 -15.38
N PRO A 164 10.51 9.03 -16.59
CA PRO A 164 10.79 7.70 -17.12
C PRO A 164 11.59 6.80 -16.16
N GLU A 165 12.56 7.37 -15.44
CA GLU A 165 13.44 6.66 -14.51
C GLU A 165 12.64 6.09 -13.32
N ILE A 166 11.66 6.84 -12.80
CA ILE A 166 10.77 6.39 -11.72
C ILE A 166 9.88 5.26 -12.21
N GLY A 167 9.27 5.44 -13.38
CA GLY A 167 8.43 4.42 -14.00
C GLY A 167 9.21 3.13 -14.28
N GLN A 168 10.45 3.24 -14.75
CA GLN A 168 11.32 2.11 -15.01
C GLN A 168 11.70 1.39 -13.72
N ALA A 169 12.18 2.11 -12.70
CA ALA A 169 12.54 1.53 -11.40
C ALA A 169 11.37 0.74 -10.77
N HIS A 170 10.13 1.25 -10.92
CA HIS A 170 8.95 0.50 -10.49
C HIS A 170 8.74 -0.77 -11.34
N ARG A 171 8.74 -0.66 -12.69
CA ARG A 171 8.50 -1.81 -13.58
C ARG A 171 9.54 -2.90 -13.39
N GLU A 172 10.79 -2.51 -13.21
CA GLU A 172 11.92 -3.43 -13.01
C GLU A 172 11.99 -4.03 -11.61
N GLY A 173 11.25 -3.47 -10.64
CA GLY A 173 11.19 -3.98 -9.28
C GLY A 173 12.33 -3.53 -8.38
N ASP A 174 13.01 -2.42 -8.69
CA ASP A 174 13.94 -1.77 -7.77
C ASP A 174 13.19 -1.08 -6.63
N ILE A 175 12.04 -0.51 -6.97
CA ILE A 175 11.07 0.05 -6.03
C ILE A 175 9.66 -0.46 -6.31
N HIS A 176 8.79 -0.35 -5.31
CA HIS A 176 7.35 -0.53 -5.48
C HIS A 176 6.62 0.74 -5.04
N ILE A 177 5.98 1.42 -5.98
CA ILE A 177 5.05 2.52 -5.70
C ILE A 177 3.70 1.88 -5.45
N HIS A 178 3.14 2.10 -4.25
CA HIS A 178 1.86 1.52 -3.86
C HIS A 178 0.68 2.29 -4.46
N ASP A 179 -0.46 1.60 -4.60
CA ASP A 179 -1.77 2.17 -4.95
C ASP A 179 -1.76 2.98 -6.25
N LEU A 180 -1.13 2.45 -7.27
CA LEU A 180 -1.14 3.02 -8.61
C LEU A 180 -2.48 2.81 -9.34
N ASP A 181 -3.36 1.98 -8.80
CA ASP A 181 -4.69 1.69 -9.32
C ASP A 181 -5.68 2.86 -9.14
N MET A 182 -5.34 3.85 -8.31
CA MET A 182 -6.13 5.07 -8.11
C MET A 182 -5.29 6.33 -8.28
N LEU A 183 -5.88 7.41 -8.78
CA LEU A 183 -5.27 8.75 -8.83
C LEU A 183 -5.51 9.49 -7.50
N SER A 184 -5.23 8.85 -6.38
CA SER A 184 -5.57 9.35 -5.04
C SER A 184 -4.43 9.22 -4.05
N GLY A 185 -4.63 9.74 -2.83
CA GLY A 185 -3.75 9.52 -1.69
C GLY A 185 -3.87 8.09 -1.16
N TYR A 186 -2.95 7.72 -0.25
CA TYR A 186 -2.90 6.40 0.35
C TYR A 186 -3.92 6.25 1.47
N CYS A 187 -3.58 6.67 2.70
CA CYS A 187 -4.44 6.55 3.87
C CYS A 187 -4.77 7.93 4.45
N ALA A 188 -5.97 8.09 5.02
CA ALA A 188 -6.37 9.31 5.68
C ALA A 188 -7.02 9.07 7.04
N GLY A 189 -6.63 9.88 8.01
CA GLY A 189 -7.30 10.02 9.30
C GLY A 189 -8.13 11.28 9.32
N TRP A 190 -9.31 11.11 9.83
CA TRP A 190 -10.33 12.13 9.85
C TRP A 190 -10.62 12.56 11.28
N SER A 191 -11.08 13.78 11.46
CA SER A 191 -11.57 14.22 12.75
C SER A 191 -13.00 13.70 12.97
N LEU A 192 -13.15 12.73 13.86
CA LEU A 192 -14.46 12.28 14.29
C LEU A 192 -15.22 13.42 14.97
N ARG A 193 -14.52 14.23 15.76
CA ARG A 193 -15.09 15.43 16.39
C ARG A 193 -15.73 16.36 15.35
N THR A 194 -15.03 16.68 14.26
CA THR A 194 -15.57 17.53 13.18
C THR A 194 -16.84 16.94 12.58
N LEU A 195 -16.85 15.63 12.28
CA LEU A 195 -18.04 14.96 11.76
C LEU A 195 -19.24 15.06 12.74
N LEU A 196 -18.98 14.83 14.03
CA LEU A 196 -20.04 14.84 15.05
C LEU A 196 -20.57 16.24 15.37
N THR A 197 -19.70 17.28 15.25
CA THR A 197 -20.10 18.67 15.56
C THR A 197 -20.66 19.42 14.37
N GLU A 198 -20.26 19.07 13.15
CA GLU A 198 -20.68 19.76 11.93
C GLU A 198 -21.69 18.96 11.09
N GLY A 199 -21.67 17.64 11.20
CA GLY A 199 -22.46 16.73 10.37
C GLY A 199 -21.80 16.38 9.05
N LEU A 200 -22.46 15.57 8.23
CA LEU A 200 -22.00 15.17 6.90
C LEU A 200 -22.60 16.11 5.84
N ASN A 201 -21.94 17.23 5.59
CA ASN A 201 -22.47 18.32 4.77
C ASN A 201 -21.36 19.14 4.07
N GLY A 202 -21.77 20.24 3.41
CA GLY A 202 -20.87 21.23 2.80
C GLY A 202 -20.24 20.79 1.50
N VAL A 203 -20.78 19.74 0.87
CA VAL A 203 -20.34 19.28 -0.47
C VAL A 203 -21.40 19.68 -1.49
N PRO A 204 -21.11 20.60 -2.43
CA PRO A 204 -22.10 21.12 -3.38
C PRO A 204 -22.80 20.01 -4.17
N GLY A 205 -24.14 20.07 -4.22
CA GLY A 205 -24.95 19.14 -4.97
C GLY A 205 -25.07 17.72 -4.38
N LYS A 206 -24.63 17.53 -3.13
CA LYS A 206 -24.78 16.27 -2.39
C LYS A 206 -25.81 16.42 -1.28
N VAL A 207 -26.34 15.27 -0.83
CA VAL A 207 -27.24 15.22 0.33
C VAL A 207 -26.47 15.62 1.57
N GLU A 208 -27.09 16.44 2.42
CA GLU A 208 -26.48 16.96 3.64
C GLU A 208 -27.20 16.41 4.88
N ALA A 209 -26.41 16.11 5.91
CA ALA A 209 -26.89 15.76 7.24
C ALA A 209 -26.39 16.79 8.25
N ALA A 210 -27.30 17.29 9.09
CA ALA A 210 -26.96 18.12 10.23
C ALA A 210 -26.17 17.32 11.30
N PRO A 211 -25.54 17.99 12.28
CA PRO A 211 -24.90 17.33 13.40
C PRO A 211 -25.81 16.28 14.04
N PRO A 212 -25.31 15.04 14.29
CA PRO A 212 -26.14 13.99 14.85
C PRO A 212 -26.56 14.35 16.30
N LYS A 213 -27.81 14.04 16.63
CA LYS A 213 -28.36 14.26 17.97
C LYS A 213 -28.44 12.99 18.82
N HIS A 214 -28.36 11.82 18.18
CA HIS A 214 -28.47 10.49 18.78
C HIS A 214 -27.38 9.57 18.31
N MET A 215 -27.03 8.58 19.13
CA MET A 215 -25.95 7.61 18.79
C MET A 215 -26.20 6.87 17.48
N SER A 216 -27.45 6.45 17.21
CA SER A 216 -27.78 5.79 15.94
C SER A 216 -27.55 6.67 14.72
N SER A 217 -27.87 7.96 14.81
CA SER A 217 -27.60 8.94 13.74
C SER A 217 -26.11 9.17 13.57
N ALA A 218 -25.34 9.25 14.65
CA ALA A 218 -23.88 9.37 14.61
C ALA A 218 -23.25 8.16 13.93
N VAL A 219 -23.66 6.95 14.29
CA VAL A 219 -23.23 5.70 13.65
C VAL A 219 -23.54 5.70 12.15
N GLY A 220 -24.77 6.09 11.77
CA GLY A 220 -25.14 6.20 10.35
C GLY A 220 -24.27 7.19 9.57
N GLN A 221 -23.93 8.33 10.16
CA GLN A 221 -23.03 9.31 9.54
C GLN A 221 -21.60 8.79 9.44
N ILE A 222 -21.08 8.11 10.46
CA ILE A 222 -19.75 7.47 10.45
C ILE A 222 -19.64 6.46 9.30
N VAL A 223 -20.62 5.56 9.17
CA VAL A 223 -20.66 4.56 8.09
C VAL A 223 -20.69 5.23 6.71
N ASN A 224 -21.56 6.23 6.56
CA ASN A 224 -21.67 6.96 5.29
C ASN A 224 -20.40 7.76 4.96
N PHE A 225 -19.79 8.39 5.94
CA PHE A 225 -18.55 9.14 5.80
C PHE A 225 -17.42 8.21 5.33
N LEU A 226 -17.10 7.16 6.09
CA LEU A 226 -16.02 6.24 5.79
C LEU A 226 -16.22 5.54 4.44
N GLY A 227 -17.45 5.10 4.14
CA GLY A 227 -17.79 4.51 2.86
C GLY A 227 -17.70 5.48 1.68
N THR A 228 -17.93 6.77 1.87
CA THR A 228 -17.80 7.79 0.84
C THR A 228 -16.34 8.14 0.60
N LEU A 229 -15.57 8.35 1.66
CA LEU A 229 -14.14 8.69 1.57
C LEU A 229 -13.30 7.54 0.98
N GLN A 230 -13.74 6.30 1.11
CA GLN A 230 -13.12 5.16 0.41
C GLN A 230 -13.14 5.31 -1.12
N ASN A 231 -14.02 6.13 -1.68
CA ASN A 231 -14.01 6.42 -3.12
C ASN A 231 -12.98 7.50 -3.52
N GLU A 232 -12.43 8.22 -2.56
CA GLU A 232 -11.46 9.30 -2.79
C GLU A 232 -10.05 8.94 -2.34
N TRP A 233 -9.86 7.82 -1.63
CA TRP A 233 -8.59 7.35 -1.08
C TRP A 233 -8.38 5.86 -1.35
N ALA A 234 -7.13 5.49 -1.65
CA ALA A 234 -6.81 4.11 -2.01
C ALA A 234 -6.73 3.16 -0.81
N GLY A 235 -6.24 3.65 0.32
CA GLY A 235 -6.01 2.86 1.54
C GLY A 235 -7.03 3.11 2.63
N ALA A 236 -6.62 2.87 3.88
CA ALA A 236 -7.49 2.91 5.04
C ALA A 236 -8.00 4.31 5.36
N GLN A 237 -9.25 4.35 5.84
CA GLN A 237 -9.90 5.52 6.42
C GLN A 237 -10.05 5.30 7.93
N ALA A 238 -9.59 6.22 8.76
CA ALA A 238 -9.50 6.03 10.20
C ALA A 238 -10.13 7.15 11.00
N PHE A 239 -10.74 6.78 12.13
CA PHE A 239 -11.08 7.67 13.21
C PHE A 239 -10.33 7.28 14.49
N SER A 240 -9.81 8.28 15.19
CA SER A 240 -9.18 8.11 16.51
C SER A 240 -10.14 8.50 17.62
N SER A 241 -9.86 8.02 18.86
CA SER A 241 -10.61 8.34 20.08
C SER A 241 -12.11 8.02 19.95
N PHE A 242 -12.40 6.88 19.31
CA PHE A 242 -13.79 6.53 18.97
C PHE A 242 -14.68 6.40 20.19
N ASP A 243 -14.24 5.66 21.21
CA ASP A 243 -14.99 5.46 22.46
C ASP A 243 -15.16 6.77 23.22
N THR A 244 -14.13 7.63 23.27
CA THR A 244 -14.18 8.95 23.90
C THR A 244 -15.22 9.86 23.23
N TYR A 245 -15.20 9.98 21.90
CA TYR A 245 -16.11 10.87 21.18
C TYR A 245 -17.55 10.34 21.08
N MET A 246 -17.76 9.03 21.20
CA MET A 246 -19.11 8.45 21.15
C MET A 246 -19.79 8.37 22.53
N ALA A 247 -19.02 8.39 23.62
CA ALA A 247 -19.54 8.31 24.99
C ALA A 247 -20.58 9.38 25.34
N PRO A 248 -20.46 10.66 24.89
CA PRO A 248 -21.47 11.69 25.15
C PRO A 248 -22.89 11.33 24.69
N PHE A 249 -23.02 10.62 23.57
CA PHE A 249 -24.34 10.19 23.07
C PHE A 249 -25.00 9.14 23.99
N VAL A 250 -24.18 8.23 24.53
CA VAL A 250 -24.68 7.21 25.50
C VAL A 250 -25.25 7.89 26.73
N ARG A 251 -24.52 8.86 27.31
CA ARG A 251 -24.96 9.64 28.48
C ARG A 251 -26.21 10.44 28.19
N LYS A 252 -26.19 11.19 27.07
CA LYS A 252 -27.32 12.07 26.71
C LYS A 252 -28.59 11.30 26.43
N ASP A 253 -28.52 10.16 25.74
CA ASP A 253 -29.68 9.34 25.37
C ASP A 253 -30.07 8.37 26.49
N GLY A 254 -29.33 8.30 27.63
CA GLY A 254 -29.58 7.38 28.73
C GLY A 254 -29.54 5.91 28.28
N MET A 255 -28.65 5.56 27.38
CA MET A 255 -28.65 4.25 26.74
C MET A 255 -28.15 3.15 27.67
N ASP A 256 -28.87 2.03 27.68
CA ASP A 256 -28.41 0.81 28.30
C ASP A 256 -27.44 0.01 27.38
N TYR A 257 -26.89 -1.07 27.94
CA TYR A 257 -25.96 -1.93 27.17
C TYR A 257 -26.61 -2.51 25.90
N ALA A 258 -27.88 -2.88 25.93
CA ALA A 258 -28.56 -3.49 24.78
C ALA A 258 -28.67 -2.50 23.61
N ALA A 259 -29.03 -1.26 23.91
CA ALA A 259 -29.14 -0.18 22.95
C ALA A 259 -27.74 0.19 22.34
N VAL A 260 -26.72 0.31 23.19
CA VAL A 260 -25.32 0.56 22.71
C VAL A 260 -24.82 -0.59 21.84
N ARG A 261 -25.06 -1.84 22.26
CA ARG A 261 -24.68 -3.03 21.51
C ARG A 261 -25.35 -3.08 20.13
N GLN A 262 -26.63 -2.69 20.04
CA GLN A 262 -27.34 -2.64 18.76
C GLN A 262 -26.70 -1.61 17.82
N CYS A 263 -26.36 -0.41 18.29
CA CYS A 263 -25.67 0.61 17.49
C CYS A 263 -24.29 0.12 17.01
N MET A 264 -23.53 -0.57 17.86
CA MET A 264 -22.23 -1.14 17.47
C MET A 264 -22.38 -2.25 16.41
N GLN A 265 -23.40 -3.10 16.57
CA GLN A 265 -23.69 -4.15 15.60
C GLN A 265 -24.06 -3.57 14.22
N GLU A 266 -24.90 -2.54 14.18
CA GLU A 266 -25.27 -1.84 12.94
C GLU A 266 -24.04 -1.22 12.27
N MET A 267 -23.19 -0.54 13.02
CA MET A 267 -21.97 0.06 12.50
C MET A 267 -21.04 -0.99 11.91
N ILE A 268 -20.69 -2.02 12.68
CA ILE A 268 -19.76 -3.07 12.28
C ILE A 268 -20.31 -3.82 11.08
N TYR A 269 -21.59 -4.22 11.09
CA TYR A 269 -22.22 -4.89 9.97
C TYR A 269 -22.14 -4.06 8.68
N ASN A 270 -22.56 -2.79 8.74
CA ASN A 270 -22.57 -1.90 7.57
C ASN A 270 -21.15 -1.59 7.03
N LEU A 271 -20.12 -1.58 7.88
CA LEU A 271 -18.72 -1.44 7.45
C LEU A 271 -18.16 -2.73 6.85
N ASN A 272 -18.83 -3.88 6.97
CA ASN A 272 -18.44 -5.16 6.36
C ASN A 272 -19.32 -5.55 5.16
N VAL A 273 -20.39 -4.83 4.88
CA VAL A 273 -21.22 -5.06 3.69
C VAL A 273 -20.54 -4.44 2.48
N PRO A 274 -20.29 -5.20 1.41
CA PRO A 274 -19.70 -4.68 0.17
C PRO A 274 -20.73 -3.90 -0.66
N SER A 275 -21.34 -2.89 -0.05
CA SER A 275 -22.47 -2.11 -0.59
C SER A 275 -22.02 -0.92 -1.45
N ARG A 276 -20.74 -0.62 -1.47
CA ARG A 276 -20.20 0.56 -2.14
C ARG A 276 -19.13 0.15 -3.13
N TRP A 277 -18.56 1.08 -3.81
CA TRP A 277 -17.41 0.97 -4.69
C TRP A 277 -17.00 -0.47 -5.07
N GLY A 278 -17.44 -0.94 -6.23
CA GLY A 278 -16.99 -2.18 -6.85
C GLY A 278 -17.11 -3.45 -6.01
N THR A 279 -18.10 -3.52 -5.10
CA THR A 279 -18.27 -4.65 -4.17
C THR A 279 -17.15 -4.80 -3.14
N GLN A 280 -16.39 -3.74 -2.86
CA GLN A 280 -15.45 -3.70 -1.74
C GLN A 280 -16.14 -3.26 -0.45
N THR A 281 -15.64 -3.76 0.66
CA THR A 281 -15.93 -3.20 1.98
C THR A 281 -14.98 -2.02 2.24
N PRO A 282 -15.43 -0.95 2.92
CA PRO A 282 -14.53 0.14 3.27
C PRO A 282 -13.39 -0.35 4.16
N PHE A 283 -12.15 -0.07 3.75
CA PHE A 283 -10.98 -0.37 4.57
C PHE A 283 -10.89 0.65 5.70
N THR A 284 -11.29 0.26 6.91
CA THR A 284 -11.49 1.17 8.04
C THR A 284 -10.71 0.74 9.27
N ASN A 285 -10.26 1.75 10.04
CA ASN A 285 -9.62 1.56 11.34
C ASN A 285 -10.28 2.48 12.37
N LEU A 286 -10.50 1.96 13.58
CA LEU A 286 -10.93 2.73 14.73
C LEU A 286 -9.91 2.58 15.86
N THR A 287 -9.49 3.72 16.43
CA THR A 287 -8.64 3.72 17.62
C THR A 287 -9.49 4.03 18.85
N PHE A 288 -9.32 3.22 19.88
CA PHE A 288 -10.00 3.32 21.17
C PHE A 288 -9.00 3.79 22.23
N ASP A 289 -9.38 4.75 23.01
CA ASP A 289 -8.54 5.30 24.08
C ASP A 289 -8.59 4.45 25.33
N TRP A 290 -9.71 3.77 25.60
CA TRP A 290 -10.03 3.01 26.81
C TRP A 290 -10.16 3.87 28.07
N VAL A 291 -9.20 4.76 28.31
CA VAL A 291 -9.24 5.79 29.36
C VAL A 291 -9.22 7.14 28.68
N CYS A 292 -10.07 8.08 29.12
CA CYS A 292 -10.16 9.39 28.49
C CYS A 292 -8.79 10.11 28.47
N PRO A 293 -8.29 10.51 27.27
CA PRO A 293 -7.02 11.21 27.13
C PRO A 293 -6.96 12.51 27.95
N GLU A 294 -5.78 12.82 28.46
CA GLU A 294 -5.55 14.01 29.30
C GLU A 294 -5.99 15.32 28.62
N ASP A 295 -5.71 15.47 27.32
CA ASP A 295 -6.05 16.64 26.53
C ASP A 295 -7.54 16.80 26.22
N LEU A 296 -8.34 15.74 26.35
CA LEU A 296 -9.79 15.76 26.16
C LEU A 296 -10.57 15.83 27.49
N ARG A 297 -9.94 15.50 28.60
CA ARG A 297 -10.59 15.27 29.88
C ARG A 297 -11.46 16.44 30.36
N GLU A 298 -10.95 17.67 30.22
CA GLU A 298 -11.63 18.90 30.63
C GLU A 298 -12.53 19.51 29.54
N GLN A 299 -12.52 18.93 28.32
CA GLN A 299 -13.29 19.47 27.21
C GLN A 299 -14.74 19.07 27.30
N VAL A 300 -15.65 20.03 26.97
CA VAL A 300 -17.09 19.83 26.94
C VAL A 300 -17.52 19.32 25.56
N PRO A 301 -18.24 18.19 25.49
CA PRO A 301 -18.78 17.69 24.21
C PRO A 301 -19.90 18.59 23.67
N VAL A 302 -19.99 18.67 22.34
CA VAL A 302 -21.07 19.34 21.62
C VAL A 302 -21.88 18.29 20.86
N ILE A 303 -23.19 18.20 21.12
CA ILE A 303 -24.12 17.29 20.45
C ILE A 303 -25.26 18.08 19.81
N GLY A 304 -25.46 17.91 18.51
CA GLY A 304 -26.52 18.60 17.79
C GLY A 304 -26.40 20.13 17.80
N GLY A 305 -25.21 20.67 18.06
CA GLY A 305 -24.92 22.10 18.16
C GLY A 305 -25.04 22.66 19.56
N GLU A 306 -25.32 21.82 20.59
CA GLU A 306 -25.46 22.23 21.99
C GLU A 306 -24.32 21.67 22.84
N GLU A 307 -23.73 22.51 23.71
CA GLU A 307 -22.75 22.08 24.71
C GLU A 307 -23.43 21.23 25.79
N MET A 308 -22.79 20.13 26.17
CA MET A 308 -23.32 19.23 27.19
C MET A 308 -22.93 19.70 28.61
N PRO A 309 -23.72 19.39 29.65
CA PRO A 309 -23.44 19.78 31.03
C PRO A 309 -22.38 18.89 31.73
N PHE A 310 -21.49 18.26 30.97
CA PHE A 310 -20.45 17.36 31.45
C PHE A 310 -19.22 17.40 30.52
N ALA A 311 -18.07 17.02 31.03
CA ALA A 311 -16.83 16.90 30.24
C ALA A 311 -16.59 15.47 29.78
N TYR A 312 -15.67 15.27 28.80
CA TYR A 312 -15.32 13.93 28.35
C TYR A 312 -14.75 13.06 29.48
N GLY A 313 -14.02 13.65 30.42
CA GLY A 313 -13.47 12.94 31.59
C GLY A 313 -14.49 12.33 32.52
N ASP A 314 -15.75 12.80 32.48
CA ASP A 314 -16.85 12.30 33.31
C ASP A 314 -17.52 11.03 32.76
N LEU A 315 -17.09 10.56 31.56
CA LEU A 315 -17.82 9.58 30.74
C LEU A 315 -17.16 8.18 30.71
N GLN A 316 -16.34 7.83 31.69
CA GLN A 316 -15.67 6.53 31.70
C GLN A 316 -16.65 5.35 31.66
N ALA A 317 -17.77 5.44 32.36
CA ALA A 317 -18.78 4.37 32.37
C ALA A 317 -19.43 4.16 30.99
N GLU A 318 -19.61 5.23 30.23
CA GLU A 318 -20.15 5.19 28.87
C GLU A 318 -19.12 4.67 27.89
N MET A 319 -17.84 5.04 28.04
CA MET A 319 -16.73 4.45 27.28
C MET A 319 -16.64 2.94 27.53
N ASP A 320 -16.79 2.49 28.76
CA ASP A 320 -16.79 1.08 29.14
C ASP A 320 -17.94 0.31 28.48
N LEU A 321 -19.15 0.91 28.38
CA LEU A 321 -20.27 0.30 27.65
C LEU A 321 -19.99 0.16 26.15
N ILE A 322 -19.39 1.18 25.52
CA ILE A 322 -19.03 1.15 24.10
C ILE A 322 -17.98 0.08 23.86
N ASN A 323 -16.90 0.04 24.64
CA ASN A 323 -15.85 -0.95 24.54
C ASN A 323 -16.38 -2.37 24.71
N ARG A 324 -17.22 -2.59 25.73
CA ARG A 324 -17.88 -3.89 25.95
C ARG A 324 -18.73 -4.30 24.75
N ALA A 325 -19.58 -3.41 24.26
CA ALA A 325 -20.47 -3.67 23.13
C ALA A 325 -19.69 -3.99 21.86
N TYR A 326 -18.64 -3.21 21.56
CA TYR A 326 -17.78 -3.41 20.40
C TYR A 326 -17.08 -4.78 20.47
N ILE A 327 -16.44 -5.10 21.60
CA ILE A 327 -15.74 -6.37 21.80
C ILE A 327 -16.69 -7.55 21.67
N ASP A 328 -17.88 -7.48 22.28
CA ASP A 328 -18.85 -8.56 22.24
C ASP A 328 -19.40 -8.81 20.82
N VAL A 329 -19.64 -7.75 20.01
CA VAL A 329 -20.06 -7.88 18.61
C VAL A 329 -18.94 -8.50 17.78
N MET A 330 -17.69 -8.00 17.90
CA MET A 330 -16.54 -8.54 17.17
C MET A 330 -16.26 -10.00 17.54
N THR A 331 -16.44 -10.36 18.82
CA THR A 331 -16.22 -11.73 19.32
C THR A 331 -17.31 -12.70 18.85
N THR A 332 -18.57 -12.22 18.78
CA THR A 332 -19.71 -13.01 18.30
C THR A 332 -19.60 -13.28 16.79
N GLY A 333 -19.16 -12.29 16.04
CA GLY A 333 -19.10 -12.35 14.58
C GLY A 333 -20.47 -12.20 13.91
N ASP A 334 -20.56 -12.56 12.64
CA ASP A 334 -21.79 -12.52 11.85
C ASP A 334 -22.79 -13.64 12.26
N ALA A 335 -23.92 -13.73 11.56
CA ALA A 335 -24.96 -14.73 11.82
C ALA A 335 -24.48 -16.19 11.73
N LYS A 336 -23.28 -16.43 11.16
CA LYS A 336 -22.62 -17.75 11.10
C LYS A 336 -21.40 -17.85 12.02
N GLY A 337 -21.18 -16.85 12.89
CA GLY A 337 -20.02 -16.80 13.80
C GLY A 337 -18.70 -16.50 13.09
N ARG A 338 -18.72 -15.93 11.87
CA ARG A 338 -17.49 -15.51 11.16
C ARG A 338 -17.04 -14.14 11.69
N VAL A 339 -15.74 -14.03 11.93
CA VAL A 339 -15.13 -12.78 12.38
C VAL A 339 -15.31 -11.66 11.36
N PHE A 340 -15.61 -10.45 11.84
CA PHE A 340 -15.63 -9.25 11.03
C PHE A 340 -14.21 -8.79 10.73
N THR A 341 -13.96 -8.38 9.49
CA THR A 341 -12.65 -7.87 9.06
C THR A 341 -12.47 -6.41 9.46
N PHE A 342 -13.53 -5.62 9.40
CA PHE A 342 -13.53 -4.17 9.65
C PHE A 342 -14.57 -3.77 10.69
N PRO A 343 -14.38 -2.58 11.32
CA PRO A 343 -13.16 -1.80 11.33
C PRO A 343 -12.04 -2.51 12.10
N ILE A 344 -10.78 -2.31 11.66
CA ILE A 344 -9.62 -2.84 12.39
C ILE A 344 -9.52 -2.08 13.72
N PRO A 345 -9.59 -2.77 14.88
CA PRO A 345 -9.49 -2.10 16.17
C PRO A 345 -8.05 -1.90 16.59
N THR A 346 -7.73 -0.71 17.06
CA THR A 346 -6.48 -0.36 17.75
C THR A 346 -6.81 0.15 19.14
N TYR A 347 -6.16 -0.37 20.16
CA TYR A 347 -6.32 0.10 21.55
C TYR A 347 -5.06 0.81 22.03
N ASN A 348 -5.23 2.01 22.55
CA ASN A 348 -4.19 2.77 23.23
C ASN A 348 -4.00 2.18 24.63
N ILE A 349 -2.84 1.55 24.86
CA ILE A 349 -2.52 0.98 26.18
C ILE A 349 -1.62 1.94 26.92
N THR A 350 -2.21 2.63 27.89
CA THR A 350 -1.60 3.65 28.74
C THR A 350 -1.22 3.09 30.11
N PRO A 351 -0.39 3.79 30.91
CA PRO A 351 0.01 3.31 32.25
C PRO A 351 -1.17 3.06 33.19
N ASP A 352 -2.29 3.76 33.00
CA ASP A 352 -3.52 3.65 33.79
C ASP A 352 -4.54 2.65 33.19
N PHE A 353 -4.15 1.83 32.19
CA PHE A 353 -5.01 0.80 31.62
C PHE A 353 -5.46 -0.21 32.70
N PRO A 354 -6.77 -0.44 32.87
CA PRO A 354 -7.32 -1.25 33.97
C PRO A 354 -7.25 -2.76 33.61
N TRP A 355 -6.08 -3.36 33.70
CA TRP A 355 -5.81 -4.74 33.31
C TRP A 355 -6.74 -5.81 33.92
N GLU A 356 -7.25 -5.57 35.12
CA GLU A 356 -8.06 -6.54 35.84
C GLU A 356 -9.57 -6.29 35.68
N SER A 357 -9.98 -5.30 34.85
CA SER A 357 -11.39 -5.04 34.60
C SER A 357 -12.06 -6.17 33.80
N GLU A 358 -13.39 -6.29 33.95
CA GLU A 358 -14.18 -7.26 33.20
C GLU A 358 -14.03 -7.06 31.68
N ASN A 359 -14.02 -5.80 31.22
CA ASN A 359 -13.86 -5.48 29.83
C ASN A 359 -12.46 -5.87 29.30
N ALA A 360 -11.41 -5.71 30.11
CA ALA A 360 -10.09 -6.20 29.77
C ALA A 360 -10.08 -7.74 29.61
N GLY A 361 -10.76 -8.45 30.51
CA GLY A 361 -10.94 -9.89 30.37
C GLY A 361 -11.60 -10.30 29.05
N ARG A 362 -12.64 -9.56 28.61
CA ARG A 362 -13.32 -9.76 27.31
C ARG A 362 -12.41 -9.43 26.14
N LEU A 363 -11.64 -8.36 26.22
CA LEU A 363 -10.67 -7.96 25.21
C LEU A 363 -9.64 -9.06 24.97
N PHE A 364 -9.02 -9.58 26.03
CA PHE A 364 -8.01 -10.61 25.89
C PHE A 364 -8.58 -11.99 25.50
N ALA A 365 -9.86 -12.26 25.81
CA ALA A 365 -10.57 -13.43 25.29
C ALA A 365 -10.78 -13.32 23.75
N MET A 366 -11.15 -12.14 23.26
CA MET A 366 -11.23 -11.85 21.82
C MET A 366 -9.85 -11.98 21.15
N THR A 367 -8.80 -11.45 21.78
CA THR A 367 -7.43 -11.53 21.29
C THR A 367 -6.95 -12.97 21.19
N ALA A 368 -7.15 -13.78 22.22
CA ALA A 368 -6.80 -15.20 22.23
C ALA A 368 -7.54 -16.00 21.15
N LYS A 369 -8.76 -15.59 20.78
CA LYS A 369 -9.61 -16.25 19.79
C LYS A 369 -9.24 -15.85 18.35
N TYR A 370 -9.12 -14.56 18.06
CA TYR A 370 -9.06 -14.03 16.70
C TYR A 370 -7.79 -13.23 16.37
N GLY A 371 -6.95 -12.92 17.35
CA GLY A 371 -5.81 -12.02 17.12
C GLY A 371 -6.19 -10.54 16.96
N LEU A 372 -7.37 -10.17 17.42
CA LEU A 372 -7.81 -8.78 17.50
C LEU A 372 -7.74 -8.30 18.95
N PRO A 373 -7.37 -7.08 19.21
CA PRO A 373 -6.99 -5.96 18.36
C PRO A 373 -5.48 -5.84 18.13
N TYR A 374 -5.09 -4.67 17.59
CA TYR A 374 -3.73 -4.15 17.69
C TYR A 374 -3.57 -3.35 18.98
N PHE A 375 -2.41 -3.50 19.65
CA PHE A 375 -2.09 -2.81 20.89
C PHE A 375 -1.01 -1.75 20.65
N GLN A 376 -1.35 -0.49 20.89
CA GLN A 376 -0.43 0.64 20.79
C GLN A 376 0.17 0.92 22.15
N ASN A 377 1.51 0.94 22.21
CA ASN A 377 2.26 1.02 23.47
C ASN A 377 2.52 2.47 23.89
N PHE A 378 1.87 2.88 24.98
CA PHE A 378 2.15 4.14 25.66
C PHE A 378 2.66 3.94 27.10
N ILE A 379 2.93 2.68 27.51
CA ILE A 379 3.52 2.37 28.83
C ILE A 379 5.03 2.57 28.80
N ASN A 380 5.72 1.89 27.89
CA ASN A 380 7.17 1.98 27.73
C ASN A 380 7.49 2.74 26.43
N SER A 381 7.09 4.01 26.41
CA SER A 381 7.19 4.89 25.24
C SER A 381 7.38 6.33 25.69
N GLU A 382 8.13 7.10 24.90
CA GLU A 382 8.22 8.57 25.04
C GLU A 382 7.01 9.29 24.40
N LEU A 383 6.16 8.55 23.69
CA LEU A 383 5.01 9.09 23.01
C LEU A 383 3.77 9.04 23.92
N LYS A 384 2.90 10.04 23.79
CA LYS A 384 1.58 10.09 24.41
C LYS A 384 0.49 9.86 23.36
N PRO A 385 -0.73 9.43 23.73
CA PRO A 385 -1.82 9.20 22.77
C PRO A 385 -2.14 10.39 21.86
N ASN A 386 -2.02 11.62 22.35
CA ASN A 386 -2.23 12.84 21.56
C ASN A 386 -1.11 13.17 20.56
N MET A 387 0.04 12.50 20.67
CA MET A 387 1.20 12.69 19.78
C MET A 387 1.23 11.70 18.61
N VAL A 388 0.30 10.74 18.57
CA VAL A 388 0.30 9.66 17.60
C VAL A 388 -1.10 9.44 17.06
N ARG A 389 -1.22 9.17 15.76
CA ARG A 389 -2.46 8.71 15.15
C ARG A 389 -2.22 7.39 14.41
N SER A 390 -3.03 6.40 14.72
CA SER A 390 -3.07 5.15 14.00
C SER A 390 -4.01 5.26 12.81
N MET A 391 -3.54 4.84 11.63
CA MET A 391 -4.32 4.98 10.39
C MET A 391 -4.76 3.65 9.81
N CYS A 392 -4.02 2.61 10.04
CA CYS A 392 -4.28 1.24 9.61
C CYS A 392 -3.42 0.31 10.45
N CYS A 393 -3.42 -0.97 10.11
CA CYS A 393 -2.74 -1.99 10.90
C CYS A 393 -1.25 -1.74 11.19
N ARG A 394 -0.59 -0.78 10.53
CA ARG A 394 0.86 -0.51 10.73
C ARG A 394 1.24 0.97 10.69
N LEU A 395 0.48 1.79 9.96
CA LEU A 395 0.81 3.20 9.81
C LEU A 395 0.53 3.96 11.12
N GLN A 396 1.58 4.41 11.76
CA GLN A 396 1.57 5.18 12.99
C GLN A 396 2.25 6.52 12.72
N LEU A 397 1.54 7.61 12.87
CA LEU A 397 2.03 8.93 12.55
C LEU A 397 2.52 9.63 13.81
N ASP A 398 3.84 9.84 13.89
CA ASP A 398 4.47 10.64 14.94
C ASP A 398 4.27 12.12 14.66
N LEU A 399 3.43 12.75 15.46
CA LEU A 399 3.02 14.15 15.27
C LEU A 399 3.98 15.16 15.89
N ARG A 400 5.07 14.75 16.54
CA ARG A 400 6.03 15.67 17.20
C ARG A 400 6.55 16.73 16.25
N GLU A 401 6.78 16.41 14.98
CA GLU A 401 7.19 17.37 13.96
C GLU A 401 6.07 18.36 13.59
N LEU A 402 4.82 17.93 13.59
CA LEU A 402 3.67 18.83 13.39
C LEU A 402 3.50 19.78 14.57
N LEU A 403 3.67 19.29 15.80
CA LEU A 403 3.58 20.08 17.02
C LEU A 403 4.67 21.17 17.07
N LYS A 404 5.90 20.84 16.67
CA LYS A 404 7.01 21.82 16.57
C LYS A 404 6.75 22.95 15.57
N ARG A 405 5.98 22.70 14.51
CA ARG A 405 5.62 23.70 13.49
C ARG A 405 4.49 24.65 13.91
N GLY A 406 4.06 24.61 15.16
CA GLY A 406 3.01 25.48 15.70
C GLY A 406 1.59 25.14 15.21
N ASN A 407 1.40 24.01 14.54
CA ASN A 407 0.09 23.55 14.08
C ASN A 407 -0.68 22.72 15.12
N GLY A 408 -0.20 22.68 16.35
CA GLY A 408 -0.68 21.77 17.41
C GLY A 408 -1.86 22.28 18.23
N LEU A 409 -2.47 23.42 17.90
CA LEU A 409 -3.65 23.88 18.61
C LEU A 409 -4.92 23.54 17.83
N PHE A 410 -5.73 22.67 18.42
CA PHE A 410 -7.11 22.32 18.02
C PHE A 410 -7.31 21.58 16.67
N GLY A 411 -7.32 20.26 16.70
CA GLY A 411 -7.88 19.41 15.65
C GLY A 411 -6.96 19.07 14.48
N SER A 412 -5.84 19.73 14.29
CA SER A 412 -4.93 19.49 13.15
C SER A 412 -4.19 18.14 13.24
N ALA A 413 -4.01 17.59 14.45
CA ALA A 413 -3.42 16.27 14.66
C ALA A 413 -4.33 15.13 14.24
N GLU A 414 -5.64 15.35 14.17
CA GLU A 414 -6.63 14.35 13.73
C GLU A 414 -6.72 14.25 12.21
N GLN A 415 -6.39 15.33 11.49
CA GLN A 415 -6.47 15.43 10.02
C GLN A 415 -5.11 15.18 9.39
N THR A 416 -4.62 13.96 9.47
CA THR A 416 -3.31 13.57 8.94
C THR A 416 -3.41 12.20 8.27
N GLY A 417 -2.42 11.85 7.46
CA GLY A 417 -2.40 10.59 6.75
C GLY A 417 -1.11 10.42 5.94
N SER A 418 -1.14 9.58 4.93
CA SER A 418 -0.05 9.40 3.99
C SER A 418 -0.52 9.67 2.57
N VAL A 419 0.21 10.51 1.84
CA VAL A 419 -0.03 10.78 0.42
C VAL A 419 0.25 9.56 -0.44
N GLY A 420 1.25 8.78 -0.05
CA GLY A 420 1.65 7.57 -0.76
C GLY A 420 2.81 6.86 -0.08
N VAL A 421 3.00 5.62 -0.46
CA VAL A 421 4.08 4.75 0.03
C VAL A 421 4.93 4.29 -1.15
N VAL A 422 6.26 4.31 -0.97
CA VAL A 422 7.22 3.72 -1.89
C VAL A 422 8.15 2.80 -1.12
N THR A 423 8.19 1.53 -1.50
CA THR A 423 9.00 0.50 -0.85
C THR A 423 10.20 0.13 -1.71
N VAL A 424 11.40 0.11 -1.12
CA VAL A 424 12.65 -0.27 -1.78
C VAL A 424 12.89 -1.77 -1.67
N ASN A 425 13.35 -2.39 -2.76
CA ASN A 425 13.78 -3.79 -2.80
C ASN A 425 15.21 -3.94 -2.25
N CYS A 426 15.34 -4.15 -0.94
CA CYS A 426 16.64 -4.28 -0.30
C CYS A 426 17.32 -5.61 -0.62
N ALA A 427 16.57 -6.70 -0.82
CA ALA A 427 17.14 -8.01 -1.13
C ALA A 427 17.99 -7.99 -2.40
N ARG A 428 17.50 -7.31 -3.46
CA ARG A 428 18.25 -7.08 -4.71
C ARG A 428 19.54 -6.29 -4.48
N LEU A 429 19.47 -5.25 -3.64
CA LEU A 429 20.66 -4.45 -3.32
C LEU A 429 21.74 -5.31 -2.65
N GLY A 430 21.37 -6.20 -1.73
CA GLY A 430 22.30 -7.14 -1.12
C GLY A 430 22.98 -8.07 -2.14
N TYR A 431 22.20 -8.55 -3.12
CA TYR A 431 22.74 -9.42 -4.18
C TYR A 431 23.70 -8.67 -5.12
N LEU A 432 23.31 -7.51 -5.61
CA LEU A 432 24.09 -6.74 -6.60
C LEU A 432 25.37 -6.14 -6.00
N HIS A 433 25.41 -5.89 -4.70
CA HIS A 433 26.52 -5.25 -4.01
C HIS A 433 27.11 -6.14 -2.90
N ALA A 434 27.13 -7.46 -3.13
CA ALA A 434 27.66 -8.43 -2.17
C ALA A 434 29.08 -8.08 -1.71
N GLY A 435 29.27 -7.90 -0.39
CA GLY A 435 30.55 -7.56 0.21
C GLY A 435 30.98 -6.09 0.13
N ASP A 436 30.23 -5.22 -0.57
CA ASP A 436 30.53 -3.78 -0.69
C ASP A 436 29.42 -2.92 -0.08
N GLU A 437 29.56 -2.62 1.22
CA GLU A 437 28.59 -1.82 1.99
C GLU A 437 28.48 -0.39 1.43
N ALA A 438 29.58 0.21 0.98
CA ALA A 438 29.55 1.58 0.47
C ALA A 438 28.75 1.68 -0.85
N ALA A 439 28.96 0.76 -1.78
CA ALA A 439 28.20 0.70 -3.03
C ALA A 439 26.70 0.38 -2.76
N LEU A 440 26.40 -0.48 -1.77
CA LEU A 440 25.03 -0.80 -1.39
C LEU A 440 24.31 0.45 -0.86
N LEU A 441 24.93 1.18 0.07
CA LEU A 441 24.32 2.39 0.67
C LEU A 441 24.17 3.50 -0.38
N ASP A 442 25.10 3.65 -1.31
CA ASP A 442 24.98 4.62 -2.40
C ASP A 442 23.83 4.26 -3.34
N ALA A 443 23.69 2.99 -3.71
CA ALA A 443 22.56 2.51 -4.51
C ALA A 443 21.23 2.68 -3.79
N LEU A 444 21.16 2.36 -2.50
CA LEU A 444 19.98 2.60 -1.66
C LEU A 444 19.63 4.09 -1.63
N GLY A 445 20.64 4.97 -1.47
CA GLY A 445 20.44 6.41 -1.48
C GLY A 445 19.82 6.92 -2.76
N ARG A 446 20.21 6.38 -3.93
CA ARG A 446 19.61 6.71 -5.23
C ARG A 446 18.15 6.25 -5.34
N LEU A 447 17.83 5.04 -4.88
CA LEU A 447 16.45 4.54 -4.90
C LEU A 447 15.53 5.33 -3.96
N LEU A 448 16.02 5.73 -2.77
CA LEU A 448 15.28 6.59 -1.85
C LEU A 448 15.02 7.98 -2.46
N GLU A 449 15.97 8.53 -3.23
CA GLU A 449 15.79 9.79 -3.95
C GLU A 449 14.69 9.68 -5.01
N LEU A 450 14.68 8.60 -5.83
CA LEU A 450 13.60 8.33 -6.78
C LEU A 450 12.25 8.18 -6.07
N GLY A 451 12.21 7.48 -4.93
CA GLY A 451 11.03 7.36 -4.09
C GLY A 451 10.52 8.72 -3.60
N SER A 452 11.41 9.57 -3.09
CA SER A 452 11.07 10.94 -2.66
C SER A 452 10.52 11.77 -3.83
N GLN A 453 11.16 11.75 -4.99
CA GLN A 453 10.70 12.47 -6.18
C GLN A 453 9.31 12.01 -6.63
N SER A 454 9.05 10.70 -6.61
CA SER A 454 7.72 10.16 -6.98
C SER A 454 6.63 10.64 -6.03
N LEU A 455 6.90 10.68 -4.72
CA LEU A 455 5.97 11.15 -3.70
C LEU A 455 5.68 12.66 -3.81
N GLU A 456 6.68 13.47 -4.17
CA GLU A 456 6.49 14.90 -4.43
C GLU A 456 5.63 15.14 -5.69
N VAL A 457 5.83 14.37 -6.75
CA VAL A 457 4.99 14.41 -7.95
C VAL A 457 3.56 14.01 -7.59
N LYS A 458 3.37 12.91 -6.84
CA LYS A 458 2.06 12.43 -6.38
C LYS A 458 1.35 13.50 -5.55
N ARG A 459 2.01 14.09 -4.57
CA ARG A 459 1.49 15.17 -3.72
C ARG A 459 0.96 16.35 -4.54
N LYS A 460 1.78 16.85 -5.47
CA LYS A 460 1.40 17.99 -6.33
C LYS A 460 0.21 17.67 -7.23
N LEU A 461 0.18 16.47 -7.80
CA LEU A 461 -0.94 16.05 -8.65
C LEU A 461 -2.24 15.96 -7.84
N ILE A 462 -2.23 15.26 -6.70
CA ILE A 462 -3.43 15.06 -5.89
C ILE A 462 -3.95 16.40 -5.34
N GLN A 463 -3.07 17.29 -4.85
CA GLN A 463 -3.49 18.61 -4.41
C GLN A 463 -4.17 19.39 -5.54
N ARG A 464 -3.59 19.41 -6.73
CA ARG A 464 -4.18 20.06 -7.90
C ARG A 464 -5.56 19.48 -8.26
N LEU A 465 -5.70 18.14 -8.25
CA LEU A 465 -6.97 17.49 -8.55
C LEU A 465 -8.02 17.77 -7.47
N MET A 466 -7.61 17.87 -6.20
CA MET A 466 -8.48 18.27 -5.09
C MET A 466 -8.96 19.72 -5.26
N ASP A 467 -8.07 20.65 -5.64
CA ASP A 467 -8.40 22.04 -5.91
C ASP A 467 -9.38 22.17 -7.09
N GLN A 468 -9.27 21.29 -8.08
CA GLN A 468 -10.18 21.19 -9.23
C GLN A 468 -11.52 20.52 -8.89
N GLY A 469 -11.69 19.98 -7.67
CA GLY A 469 -12.94 19.39 -7.21
C GLY A 469 -13.12 17.89 -7.50
N LEU A 470 -12.06 17.17 -7.90
CA LEU A 470 -12.14 15.72 -8.13
C LEU A 470 -12.38 14.95 -6.82
N PHE A 471 -11.97 15.52 -5.68
CA PHE A 471 -12.12 14.95 -4.33
C PHE A 471 -13.00 15.88 -3.46
N PRO A 472 -14.32 15.93 -3.67
CA PRO A 472 -15.18 16.94 -3.06
C PRO A 472 -15.29 16.79 -1.54
N TYR A 473 -15.35 15.55 -1.01
CA TYR A 473 -15.41 15.32 0.43
C TYR A 473 -14.04 15.54 1.10
N THR A 474 -12.96 15.07 0.50
CA THR A 474 -11.60 15.36 0.97
C THR A 474 -11.34 16.87 1.01
N ARG A 475 -11.76 17.59 -0.02
CA ARG A 475 -11.65 19.07 -0.05
C ARG A 475 -12.41 19.72 1.10
N ARG A 476 -13.60 19.22 1.43
CA ARG A 476 -14.44 19.76 2.51
C ARG A 476 -13.84 19.48 3.89
N TYR A 477 -13.42 18.25 4.16
CA TYR A 477 -13.02 17.83 5.50
C TYR A 477 -11.52 17.91 5.77
N LEU A 478 -10.68 18.00 4.74
CA LEU A 478 -9.23 18.09 4.86
C LEU A 478 -8.68 19.40 4.33
N GLY A 479 -9.16 19.88 3.19
CA GLY A 479 -8.75 21.14 2.53
C GLY A 479 -7.38 21.05 1.84
N MET A 480 -6.34 20.57 2.50
CA MET A 480 -4.98 20.50 1.95
C MET A 480 -4.18 19.32 2.51
N LEU A 481 -3.17 18.88 1.75
CA LEU A 481 -2.29 17.75 2.11
C LEU A 481 -1.06 18.15 2.95
N ARG A 482 -1.04 19.34 3.53
CA ARG A 482 0.12 19.88 4.25
C ARG A 482 0.57 18.99 5.42
N ASN A 483 -0.40 18.38 6.12
CA ASN A 483 -0.16 17.54 7.28
C ASN A 483 -0.04 16.04 6.91
N HIS A 484 -0.04 15.70 5.62
CA HIS A 484 0.11 14.31 5.18
C HIS A 484 1.56 13.96 4.95
N PHE A 485 1.95 12.77 5.34
CA PHE A 485 3.30 12.24 5.20
C PHE A 485 3.54 11.69 3.79
N SER A 486 4.77 11.82 3.33
CA SER A 486 5.34 11.05 2.22
C SER A 486 6.07 9.87 2.84
N THR A 487 5.61 8.64 2.57
CA THR A 487 6.07 7.44 3.28
C THR A 487 7.05 6.66 2.43
N LEU A 488 8.22 6.37 2.98
CA LEU A 488 9.20 5.46 2.40
C LEU A 488 9.22 4.17 3.21
N GLY A 489 9.32 3.04 2.52
CA GLY A 489 9.41 1.72 3.11
C GLY A 489 10.63 0.95 2.61
N VAL A 490 11.02 -0.07 3.35
CA VAL A 490 12.07 -1.01 2.99
C VAL A 490 11.55 -2.44 3.12
N ASN A 491 12.01 -3.32 2.25
CA ASN A 491 11.56 -4.71 2.22
C ASN A 491 12.70 -5.68 1.96
N GLY A 492 12.66 -6.86 2.58
CA GLY A 492 13.65 -7.90 2.36
C GLY A 492 15.00 -7.63 3.00
N ILE A 493 15.03 -6.99 4.20
CA ILE A 493 16.31 -6.72 4.88
C ILE A 493 16.98 -8.03 5.30
N ASN A 494 16.22 -9.04 5.72
CA ASN A 494 16.79 -10.36 6.01
C ASN A 494 17.49 -10.96 4.79
N GLU A 495 16.82 -10.96 3.63
CA GLU A 495 17.39 -11.48 2.38
C GLU A 495 18.50 -10.57 1.84
N MET A 496 18.47 -9.28 2.13
CA MET A 496 19.58 -8.38 1.84
C MET A 496 20.84 -8.81 2.59
N VAL A 497 20.76 -9.06 3.90
CA VAL A 497 21.90 -9.55 4.71
C VAL A 497 22.40 -10.87 4.16
N ARG A 498 21.50 -11.81 3.87
CA ARG A 498 21.83 -13.11 3.31
C ARG A 498 22.55 -13.02 1.96
N ASN A 499 22.02 -12.26 1.05
CA ASN A 499 22.61 -12.06 -0.28
C ASN A 499 23.94 -11.30 -0.22
N PHE A 500 24.04 -10.27 0.62
CA PHE A 500 25.23 -9.48 0.82
C PHE A 500 26.42 -10.32 1.33
N THR A 501 26.14 -11.28 2.20
CA THR A 501 27.12 -12.20 2.80
C THR A 501 27.18 -13.56 2.10
N ARG A 502 26.50 -13.72 0.96
CA ARG A 502 26.42 -14.98 0.21
C ARG A 502 25.93 -16.17 1.04
N GLY A 503 25.01 -15.91 1.96
CA GLY A 503 24.36 -16.91 2.81
C GLY A 503 25.06 -17.16 4.16
N GLU A 504 26.18 -16.49 4.46
CA GLU A 504 26.92 -16.69 5.72
C GLU A 504 26.21 -16.08 6.94
N GLN A 505 25.48 -14.98 6.76
CA GLN A 505 24.78 -14.25 7.81
C GLN A 505 23.33 -14.00 7.42
N ASP A 506 22.49 -13.75 8.42
CA ASP A 506 21.13 -13.29 8.28
C ASP A 506 20.79 -12.26 9.40
N ILE A 507 19.58 -11.72 9.41
CA ILE A 507 19.17 -10.68 10.37
C ILE A 507 19.17 -11.16 11.82
N THR A 508 19.17 -12.46 12.07
CA THR A 508 19.15 -13.06 13.41
C THR A 508 20.54 -13.14 14.04
N THR A 509 21.60 -13.03 13.25
CA THR A 509 22.98 -13.00 13.74
C THR A 509 23.34 -11.63 14.31
N ALA A 510 24.31 -11.57 15.23
CA ALA A 510 24.76 -10.30 15.81
C ALA A 510 25.27 -9.32 14.75
N TRP A 511 26.01 -9.83 13.74
CA TRP A 511 26.52 -9.02 12.64
C TRP A 511 25.39 -8.53 11.74
N GLY A 512 24.46 -9.42 11.34
CA GLY A 512 23.34 -9.08 10.47
C GLY A 512 22.38 -8.09 11.13
N HIS A 513 22.10 -8.25 12.42
CA HIS A 513 21.31 -7.29 13.20
C HIS A 513 21.96 -5.90 13.23
N ALA A 514 23.27 -5.84 13.53
CA ALA A 514 24.02 -4.58 13.53
C ALA A 514 24.05 -3.93 12.14
N PHE A 515 24.15 -4.73 11.07
CA PHE A 515 24.11 -4.24 9.68
C PHE A 515 22.73 -3.66 9.34
N ALA A 516 21.65 -4.35 9.73
CA ALA A 516 20.28 -3.88 9.54
C ALA A 516 20.02 -2.54 10.27
N LEU A 517 20.53 -2.39 11.51
CA LEU A 517 20.43 -1.12 12.25
C LEU A 517 21.16 0.03 11.54
N ARG A 518 22.39 -0.20 11.04
CA ARG A 518 23.13 0.84 10.28
C ARG A 518 22.36 1.26 9.01
N LEU A 519 21.77 0.30 8.31
CA LEU A 519 20.96 0.56 7.14
C LEU A 519 19.72 1.41 7.48
N LEU A 520 18.97 1.06 8.52
CA LEU A 520 17.80 1.82 8.96
C LEU A 520 18.18 3.23 9.42
N ASP A 521 19.31 3.41 10.10
CA ASP A 521 19.82 4.72 10.49
C ASP A 521 20.21 5.56 9.26
N PHE A 522 20.83 4.94 8.24
CA PHE A 522 21.10 5.60 6.98
C PHE A 522 19.81 6.07 6.30
N VAL A 523 18.78 5.23 6.21
CA VAL A 523 17.48 5.58 5.63
C VAL A 523 16.84 6.75 6.39
N ARG A 524 16.83 6.71 7.72
CA ARG A 524 16.32 7.80 8.56
C ARG A 524 17.03 9.13 8.30
N LYS A 525 18.35 9.11 8.20
CA LYS A 525 19.14 10.31 7.88
C LYS A 525 18.78 10.87 6.52
N ARG A 526 18.59 10.02 5.50
CA ARG A 526 18.14 10.45 4.17
C ARG A 526 16.74 11.08 4.22
N ILE A 527 15.82 10.47 4.95
CA ILE A 527 14.45 10.96 5.15
C ILE A 527 14.44 12.35 5.81
N THR A 528 15.25 12.57 6.84
CA THR A 528 15.41 13.90 7.45
C THR A 528 15.87 14.94 6.43
N GLY A 529 16.86 14.61 5.60
CA GLY A 529 17.30 15.50 4.52
C GLY A 529 16.21 15.79 3.47
N PHE A 530 15.31 14.85 3.20
CA PHE A 530 14.16 15.10 2.33
C PHE A 530 13.16 16.08 2.96
N GLN A 531 12.87 15.96 4.25
CA GLN A 531 12.02 16.88 5.00
C GLN A 531 12.58 18.31 4.98
N GLU A 532 13.89 18.45 5.24
CA GLU A 532 14.58 19.76 5.23
C GLU A 532 14.53 20.41 3.84
N ARG A 533 14.78 19.64 2.78
CA ARG A 533 14.81 20.14 1.41
C ARG A 533 13.44 20.51 0.85
N THR A 534 12.41 19.72 1.14
CA THR A 534 11.08 19.88 0.55
C THR A 534 10.13 20.71 1.42
N GLY A 535 10.38 20.78 2.72
CA GLY A 535 9.45 21.36 3.71
C GLY A 535 8.23 20.47 4.00
N HIS A 536 8.13 19.28 3.39
CA HIS A 536 7.05 18.32 3.62
C HIS A 536 7.43 17.28 4.68
N LEU A 537 6.41 16.61 5.22
CA LEU A 537 6.59 15.54 6.19
C LEU A 537 6.96 14.23 5.48
N TYR A 538 7.96 13.55 6.02
CA TYR A 538 8.38 12.23 5.57
C TYR A 538 8.50 11.29 6.76
N ASN A 539 8.25 10.01 6.53
CA ASN A 539 8.48 8.96 7.52
C ASN A 539 8.98 7.66 6.90
N LEU A 540 9.52 6.78 7.75
CA LEU A 540 9.91 5.42 7.41
C LEU A 540 8.89 4.45 7.98
N GLU A 541 8.28 3.63 7.14
CA GLU A 541 7.29 2.62 7.52
C GLU A 541 7.81 1.21 7.28
N ALA A 542 7.51 0.29 8.19
CA ALA A 542 7.55 -1.14 7.91
C ALA A 542 6.31 -1.53 7.12
N SER A 543 6.25 -1.09 5.85
CA SER A 543 5.04 -1.19 5.05
C SER A 543 4.55 -2.64 4.91
N PRO A 544 3.23 -2.88 5.04
CA PRO A 544 2.62 -4.18 4.73
C PRO A 544 2.70 -4.40 3.23
N ALA A 545 3.63 -5.24 2.81
CA ALA A 545 4.01 -5.33 1.41
C ALA A 545 3.93 -6.77 0.87
N GLU A 546 2.96 -7.59 1.34
CA GLU A 546 2.84 -9.00 0.97
C GLU A 546 2.82 -9.19 -0.55
N GLY A 547 2.03 -8.39 -1.26
CA GLY A 547 2.02 -8.38 -2.71
C GLY A 547 3.32 -7.89 -3.35
N ALA A 548 3.95 -6.87 -2.77
CA ALA A 548 5.22 -6.33 -3.26
C ALA A 548 6.38 -7.29 -2.99
N THR A 549 6.41 -7.98 -1.84
CA THR A 549 7.46 -8.96 -1.52
C THR A 549 7.47 -10.12 -2.50
N TYR A 550 6.28 -10.65 -2.82
CA TYR A 550 6.11 -11.69 -3.84
C TYR A 550 6.54 -11.21 -5.22
N ARG A 551 6.09 -10.00 -5.61
CA ARG A 551 6.46 -9.40 -6.90
C ARG A 551 7.97 -9.23 -7.02
N PHE A 552 8.62 -8.66 -6.01
CA PHE A 552 10.07 -8.47 -6.00
C PHE A 552 10.82 -9.78 -6.18
N ALA A 553 10.53 -10.77 -5.34
CA ALA A 553 11.19 -12.07 -5.42
C ALA A 553 10.97 -12.77 -6.77
N LYS A 554 9.74 -12.70 -7.30
CA LYS A 554 9.39 -13.29 -8.61
C LYS A 554 10.14 -12.63 -9.77
N GLU A 555 10.26 -11.29 -9.77
CA GLU A 555 10.97 -10.57 -10.82
C GLU A 555 12.49 -10.75 -10.71
N ASP A 556 13.02 -10.84 -9.49
CA ASP A 556 14.44 -11.07 -9.26
C ASP A 556 14.87 -12.47 -9.69
N LEU A 557 14.09 -13.50 -9.36
CA LEU A 557 14.37 -14.87 -9.78
C LEU A 557 14.40 -15.08 -11.29
N LYS A 558 13.65 -14.29 -12.07
CA LYS A 558 13.72 -14.32 -13.53
C LYS A 558 15.08 -13.85 -14.06
N ARG A 559 15.74 -12.92 -13.36
CA ARG A 559 17.00 -12.31 -13.76
C ARG A 559 18.19 -13.01 -13.11
N TRP A 560 18.05 -13.40 -11.86
CA TRP A 560 19.09 -14.03 -11.04
C TRP A 560 18.52 -15.27 -10.32
N PRO A 561 18.59 -16.44 -10.98
CA PRO A 561 18.00 -17.67 -10.40
C PRO A 561 18.63 -18.13 -9.08
N ASP A 562 19.80 -17.62 -8.75
CA ASP A 562 20.59 -17.93 -7.56
C ASP A 562 20.39 -16.92 -6.40
N ILE A 563 19.55 -15.88 -6.59
CA ILE A 563 19.24 -14.93 -5.53
C ILE A 563 18.54 -15.62 -4.36
N LEU A 564 19.02 -15.37 -3.15
CA LEU A 564 18.45 -15.96 -1.94
C LEU A 564 17.12 -15.28 -1.59
N HIS A 565 16.10 -16.09 -1.38
CA HIS A 565 14.75 -15.66 -1.04
C HIS A 565 14.15 -16.56 0.06
N ALA A 566 13.01 -16.17 0.60
CA ALA A 566 12.15 -16.99 1.46
C ALA A 566 11.06 -17.70 0.63
N GLY A 567 10.39 -18.67 1.24
CA GLY A 567 9.34 -19.47 0.61
C GLY A 567 9.90 -20.57 -0.29
N THR A 568 9.05 -21.07 -1.19
CA THR A 568 9.40 -22.12 -2.17
C THR A 568 9.61 -21.50 -3.56
N PRO A 569 10.29 -22.19 -4.49
CA PRO A 569 10.45 -21.67 -5.86
C PRO A 569 9.14 -21.35 -6.57
N GLY A 570 8.05 -22.03 -6.24
CA GLY A 570 6.71 -21.78 -6.79
C GLY A 570 5.98 -20.59 -6.12
N LYS A 571 6.39 -20.23 -4.90
CA LYS A 571 5.83 -19.13 -4.12
C LYS A 571 6.95 -18.38 -3.39
N PRO A 572 7.85 -17.70 -4.13
CA PRO A 572 8.96 -16.98 -3.52
C PRO A 572 8.46 -15.67 -2.93
N TYR A 573 9.08 -15.22 -1.83
CA TYR A 573 8.85 -13.90 -1.26
C TYR A 573 10.11 -13.41 -0.54
N TYR A 574 10.15 -12.12 -0.23
CA TYR A 574 11.12 -11.56 0.69
C TYR A 574 10.46 -11.28 2.03
N THR A 575 11.20 -11.46 3.11
CA THR A 575 10.70 -11.18 4.47
C THR A 575 10.32 -9.70 4.57
N ASN A 576 9.15 -9.44 5.14
CA ASN A 576 8.60 -8.09 5.22
C ASN A 576 9.51 -7.18 6.06
N SER A 577 9.86 -6.03 5.53
CA SER A 577 10.68 -4.98 6.17
C SER A 577 11.93 -5.55 6.85
N SER A 578 12.08 -5.39 8.18
CA SER A 578 13.14 -5.97 9.02
C SER A 578 12.63 -7.05 9.98
N GLN A 579 11.51 -7.69 9.63
CA GLN A 579 10.96 -8.78 10.45
C GLN A 579 11.90 -9.99 10.49
N LEU A 580 11.71 -10.82 11.50
CA LEU A 580 12.39 -12.11 11.59
C LEU A 580 11.87 -13.07 10.52
N PRO A 581 12.72 -13.99 10.04
CA PRO A 581 12.27 -15.06 9.17
C PRO A 581 11.15 -15.88 9.82
N VAL A 582 10.16 -16.28 9.03
CA VAL A 582 9.05 -17.12 9.49
C VAL A 582 9.59 -18.43 10.06
N GLY A 583 9.15 -18.79 11.26
CA GLY A 583 9.60 -20.00 11.97
C GLY A 583 10.98 -19.90 12.61
N PHE A 584 11.54 -18.69 12.77
CA PHE A 584 12.81 -18.50 13.46
C PHE A 584 12.72 -18.91 14.94
N THR A 585 11.66 -18.51 15.62
CA THR A 585 11.44 -18.85 17.04
C THR A 585 9.95 -18.95 17.34
N ASP A 586 9.60 -19.85 18.25
CA ASP A 586 8.26 -19.99 18.84
C ASP A 586 8.15 -19.24 20.19
N ASP A 587 9.27 -18.69 20.68
CA ASP A 587 9.28 -17.88 21.89
C ASP A 587 8.95 -16.40 21.56
N PRO A 588 7.77 -15.90 21.98
CA PRO A 588 7.39 -14.51 21.73
C PRO A 588 8.32 -13.50 22.40
N PHE A 589 8.95 -13.82 23.53
CA PHE A 589 9.88 -12.92 24.21
C PHE A 589 11.23 -12.84 23.51
N GLU A 590 11.70 -13.93 22.90
CA GLU A 590 12.87 -13.89 22.03
C GLU A 590 12.58 -13.03 20.78
N ALA A 591 11.42 -13.20 20.16
CA ALA A 591 11.01 -12.38 19.02
C ALA A 591 10.95 -10.89 19.38
N LEU A 592 10.36 -10.55 20.55
CA LEU A 592 10.31 -9.17 21.07
C LEU A 592 11.70 -8.59 21.27
N ALA A 593 12.60 -9.33 21.94
CA ALA A 593 13.96 -8.88 22.23
C ALA A 593 14.79 -8.65 20.95
N ARG A 594 14.65 -9.52 19.95
CA ARG A 594 15.35 -9.42 18.66
C ARG A 594 14.83 -8.27 17.79
N GLN A 595 13.58 -7.89 17.97
CA GLN A 595 12.93 -6.88 17.12
C GLN A 595 12.90 -5.48 17.73
N GLU A 596 13.11 -5.32 19.04
CA GLU A 596 12.94 -4.05 19.75
C GLU A 596 13.74 -2.90 19.10
N ASP A 597 15.03 -3.08 18.93
CA ASP A 597 15.91 -2.03 18.38
C ASP A 597 15.61 -1.72 16.91
N LEU A 598 15.22 -2.73 16.12
CA LEU A 598 14.85 -2.56 14.71
C LEU A 598 13.50 -1.84 14.58
N GLN A 599 12.50 -2.26 15.34
CA GLN A 599 11.13 -1.73 15.25
C GLN A 599 11.05 -0.27 15.73
N THR A 600 11.87 0.14 16.68
CA THR A 600 11.94 1.55 17.15
C THR A 600 12.56 2.52 16.13
N LYS A 601 13.15 2.02 15.03
CA LYS A 601 13.67 2.88 13.93
C LYS A 601 12.58 3.39 13.01
N TYR A 602 11.42 2.76 12.99
CA TYR A 602 10.34 3.11 12.06
C TYR A 602 9.50 4.28 12.60
N THR A 603 9.65 5.45 11.99
CA THR A 603 8.92 6.68 12.37
C THR A 603 7.52 6.77 11.76
N GLY A 604 7.24 5.94 10.75
CA GLY A 604 5.94 5.87 10.05
C GLY A 604 5.10 4.67 10.46
N GLY A 605 5.59 3.91 11.45
CA GLY A 605 4.87 2.76 11.97
C GLY A 605 5.47 1.42 11.59
N THR A 606 5.19 0.49 12.47
CA THR A 606 5.52 -0.92 12.35
C THR A 606 4.60 -1.68 13.26
N VAL A 607 4.36 -2.95 12.98
CA VAL A 607 3.69 -3.86 13.91
C VAL A 607 4.49 -5.15 14.03
N LEU A 608 4.71 -5.59 15.25
CA LEU A 608 5.21 -6.94 15.49
C LEU A 608 4.05 -7.90 15.68
N HIS A 609 3.93 -8.85 14.77
CA HIS A 609 3.00 -9.97 14.89
C HIS A 609 3.65 -11.06 15.74
N LEU A 610 3.12 -11.28 16.94
CA LEU A 610 3.50 -12.40 17.78
C LEU A 610 2.73 -13.63 17.29
N TYR A 611 3.33 -14.39 16.40
CA TYR A 611 2.75 -15.63 15.90
C TYR A 611 2.84 -16.69 16.99
N MET A 612 1.69 -17.21 17.39
CA MET A 612 1.62 -18.29 18.38
C MET A 612 1.51 -19.62 17.63
N GLY A 613 2.51 -20.47 17.80
CA GLY A 613 2.53 -21.82 17.21
C GLY A 613 1.41 -22.71 17.75
N GLU A 614 0.85 -22.37 18.91
CA GLU A 614 -0.27 -23.05 19.54
C GLU A 614 -1.40 -22.09 19.90
N ARG A 615 -2.57 -22.66 20.19
CA ARG A 615 -3.73 -21.91 20.67
C ARG A 615 -3.46 -21.32 22.05
N ILE A 616 -3.73 -20.04 22.23
CA ILE A 616 -3.79 -19.45 23.58
C ILE A 616 -5.10 -19.94 24.21
N SER A 617 -4.98 -20.79 25.21
CA SER A 617 -6.12 -21.45 25.83
C SER A 617 -6.91 -20.57 26.81
N ASP A 618 -6.27 -19.49 27.32
CA ASP A 618 -6.79 -18.67 28.41
C ASP A 618 -6.58 -17.18 28.15
N ALA A 619 -7.63 -16.39 28.40
CA ALA A 619 -7.61 -14.93 28.31
C ALA A 619 -6.61 -14.30 29.30
N ALA A 620 -6.44 -14.88 30.48
CA ALA A 620 -5.50 -14.39 31.49
C ALA A 620 -4.03 -14.57 31.03
N ALA A 621 -3.71 -15.68 30.39
CA ALA A 621 -2.41 -15.92 29.79
C ALA A 621 -2.12 -14.93 28.65
N CYS A 622 -3.11 -14.66 27.79
CA CYS A 622 -3.01 -13.66 26.73
C CYS A 622 -2.78 -12.25 27.29
N ARG A 623 -3.55 -11.87 28.33
CA ARG A 623 -3.40 -10.60 29.04
C ARG A 623 -2.01 -10.43 29.59
N GLU A 624 -1.49 -11.43 30.28
CA GLU A 624 -0.16 -11.37 30.90
C GLU A 624 0.95 -11.31 29.84
N LEU A 625 0.82 -12.02 28.70
CA LEU A 625 1.74 -11.91 27.58
C LEU A 625 1.80 -10.47 27.05
N VAL A 626 0.64 -9.88 26.74
CA VAL A 626 0.57 -8.51 26.21
C VAL A 626 1.07 -7.51 27.24
N ARG A 627 0.69 -7.63 28.51
CA ARG A 627 1.14 -6.78 29.59
C ARG A 627 2.66 -6.79 29.73
N ARG A 628 3.28 -7.99 29.74
CA ARG A 628 4.74 -8.12 29.81
C ARG A 628 5.44 -7.57 28.57
N ALA A 629 4.87 -7.81 27.39
CA ALA A 629 5.42 -7.27 26.16
C ALA A 629 5.46 -5.73 26.18
N LEU A 630 4.35 -5.08 26.52
CA LEU A 630 4.25 -3.62 26.52
C LEU A 630 4.98 -2.94 27.67
N THR A 631 5.18 -3.62 28.82
CA THR A 631 5.91 -3.05 29.96
C THR A 631 7.41 -3.24 29.86
N ARG A 632 7.89 -4.33 29.25
CA ARG A 632 9.33 -4.66 29.19
C ARG A 632 10.03 -4.15 27.93
N PHE A 633 9.29 -4.02 26.84
CA PHE A 633 9.84 -3.68 25.51
C PHE A 633 9.28 -2.36 25.00
N ARG A 634 10.11 -1.62 24.26
CA ARG A 634 9.78 -0.32 23.65
C ARG A 634 9.12 -0.47 22.28
N LEU A 635 8.62 -1.66 21.95
CA LEU A 635 7.92 -1.89 20.70
C LEU A 635 6.68 -1.00 20.62
N PRO A 636 6.54 -0.15 19.59
CA PRO A 636 5.48 0.84 19.55
C PRO A 636 4.09 0.21 19.31
N TYR A 637 4.05 -0.97 18.66
CA TYR A 637 2.79 -1.56 18.19
C TYR A 637 2.93 -3.08 18.06
N ILE A 638 2.08 -3.82 18.74
CA ILE A 638 2.08 -5.29 18.70
C ILE A 638 0.67 -5.84 18.44
N THR A 639 0.62 -7.04 17.91
CA THR A 639 -0.60 -7.87 17.90
C THR A 639 -0.22 -9.31 18.17
N VAL A 640 -1.16 -10.05 18.77
CA VAL A 640 -1.01 -11.50 18.99
C VAL A 640 -1.79 -12.20 17.89
N THR A 641 -1.16 -13.09 17.17
CA THR A 641 -1.77 -13.79 16.02
C THR A 641 -1.90 -15.28 16.33
N PRO A 642 -3.06 -15.73 16.87
CA PRO A 642 -3.33 -17.14 17.08
C PRO A 642 -3.61 -17.85 15.76
N THR A 643 -3.36 -19.15 15.71
CA THR A 643 -3.67 -19.96 14.54
C THR A 643 -5.13 -20.38 14.56
N PHE A 644 -5.89 -20.04 13.52
CA PHE A 644 -7.27 -20.49 13.29
C PHE A 644 -7.59 -20.60 11.80
N SER A 645 -8.63 -21.34 11.48
CA SER A 645 -9.16 -21.46 10.11
C SER A 645 -10.60 -20.92 10.04
N VAL A 646 -11.02 -20.47 8.87
CA VAL A 646 -12.40 -19.99 8.65
C VAL A 646 -13.04 -20.82 7.54
N CYS A 647 -14.11 -21.55 7.91
CA CYS A 647 -14.93 -22.25 6.93
C CYS A 647 -16.04 -21.34 6.40
N PRO A 648 -16.27 -21.24 5.07
CA PRO A 648 -17.36 -20.45 4.51
C PRO A 648 -18.76 -20.88 4.98
N VAL A 649 -18.91 -22.14 5.38
CA VAL A 649 -20.18 -22.75 5.83
C VAL A 649 -20.31 -22.72 7.35
N HIS A 650 -19.25 -23.17 8.07
CA HIS A 650 -19.29 -23.39 9.53
C HIS A 650 -18.63 -22.28 10.37
N GLY A 651 -18.06 -21.26 9.71
CA GLY A 651 -17.41 -20.13 10.40
C GLY A 651 -16.07 -20.50 11.02
N TYR A 652 -15.82 -20.04 12.24
CA TYR A 652 -14.55 -20.20 12.95
C TYR A 652 -14.25 -21.66 13.34
N LEU A 653 -13.02 -22.05 13.10
CA LEU A 653 -12.44 -23.34 13.48
C LEU A 653 -11.11 -23.08 14.20
N ALA A 654 -10.97 -23.56 15.42
CA ALA A 654 -9.73 -23.41 16.18
C ALA A 654 -8.61 -24.26 15.58
N GLY A 655 -7.44 -23.67 15.35
CA GLY A 655 -6.28 -24.35 14.77
C GLY A 655 -6.23 -24.30 13.25
N GLU A 656 -5.16 -24.83 12.67
CA GLU A 656 -4.96 -24.92 11.24
C GLU A 656 -5.66 -26.15 10.66
N HIS A 657 -6.59 -25.93 9.76
CA HIS A 657 -7.33 -27.01 9.09
C HIS A 657 -7.24 -26.84 7.57
N PRO A 658 -6.58 -27.76 6.84
CA PRO A 658 -6.57 -27.76 5.37
C PRO A 658 -7.97 -27.90 4.78
N TYR A 659 -8.85 -28.62 5.47
CA TYR A 659 -10.26 -28.83 5.13
C TYR A 659 -11.13 -28.70 6.39
N CYS A 660 -12.36 -28.26 6.23
CA CYS A 660 -13.29 -28.14 7.34
C CYS A 660 -13.75 -29.53 7.83
N PRO A 661 -13.45 -29.92 9.08
CA PRO A 661 -13.85 -31.22 9.62
C PRO A 661 -15.38 -31.39 9.72
N LEU A 662 -16.12 -30.27 9.90
CA LEU A 662 -17.58 -30.28 9.94
C LEU A 662 -18.18 -30.55 8.55
N CYS A 663 -17.66 -29.89 7.51
CA CYS A 663 -18.07 -30.20 6.12
C CYS A 663 -17.80 -31.64 5.73
N ASP A 664 -16.67 -32.18 6.17
CA ASP A 664 -16.33 -33.57 5.87
C ASP A 664 -17.23 -34.55 6.63
N ALA A 665 -17.55 -34.25 7.89
CA ALA A 665 -18.52 -35.04 8.67
C ALA A 665 -19.92 -35.03 8.02
N GLU A 666 -20.39 -33.87 7.56
CA GLU A 666 -21.69 -33.75 6.86
C GLU A 666 -21.70 -34.52 5.54
N LYS A 667 -20.63 -34.42 4.74
CA LYS A 667 -20.51 -35.23 3.49
C LYS A 667 -20.50 -36.73 3.75
N LEU A 668 -19.82 -37.14 4.82
CA LEU A 668 -19.81 -38.56 5.22
C LEU A 668 -21.18 -39.05 5.70
N ALA A 669 -21.89 -38.22 6.49
CA ALA A 669 -23.25 -38.51 6.94
C ALA A 669 -24.23 -38.62 5.76
N ALA A 670 -24.15 -37.66 4.81
CA ALA A 670 -24.97 -37.71 3.59
C ALA A 670 -24.71 -38.93 2.73
N LYS A 671 -23.43 -39.35 2.60
CA LYS A 671 -23.07 -40.60 1.89
C LYS A 671 -23.62 -41.83 2.59
N ARG A 672 -23.53 -41.91 3.91
CA ARG A 672 -24.10 -43.03 4.69
C ARG A 672 -25.61 -43.13 4.49
N GLN A 673 -26.35 -42.05 4.61
CA GLN A 673 -27.78 -42.00 4.36
C GLN A 673 -28.16 -42.40 2.92
N ALA A 674 -27.37 -41.98 1.93
CA ALA A 674 -27.60 -42.38 0.55
C ALA A 674 -27.42 -43.90 0.34
N ILE A 675 -26.39 -44.48 0.96
CA ILE A 675 -26.15 -45.96 0.93
C ILE A 675 -27.27 -46.70 1.63
N GLU A 676 -27.73 -46.28 2.79
CA GLU A 676 -28.83 -46.87 3.51
C GLU A 676 -30.15 -46.86 2.71
N ARG A 677 -30.46 -45.71 2.06
CA ARG A 677 -31.62 -45.63 1.14
C ARG A 677 -31.51 -46.57 -0.06
N GLN A 678 -30.32 -46.71 -0.64
CA GLN A 678 -30.09 -47.67 -1.73
C GLN A 678 -30.22 -49.12 -1.29
N GLN A 679 -29.77 -49.45 -0.08
CA GLN A 679 -29.91 -50.79 0.48
C GLN A 679 -31.37 -51.11 0.79
N GLN A 680 -32.12 -50.19 1.35
CA GLN A 680 -33.56 -50.32 1.60
C GLN A 680 -34.36 -50.46 0.29
N ALA A 681 -34.01 -49.69 -0.75
CA ALA A 681 -34.66 -49.81 -2.05
C ALA A 681 -34.31 -51.11 -2.82
N ARG A 682 -33.22 -51.79 -2.47
CA ARG A 682 -32.86 -53.10 -3.01
C ARG A 682 -33.48 -54.26 -2.22
N ALA A 683 -33.87 -54.01 -0.99
CA ALA A 683 -34.51 -55.02 -0.12
C ALA A 683 -36.05 -55.01 -0.18
N ALA A 684 -36.64 -53.95 -0.74
CA ALA A 684 -38.06 -53.87 -1.13
C ALA A 684 -38.25 -54.30 -2.60
#